data_429d6da4fbb9fa68b15910348757ddac
#
_entry.id   429d6da4fbb9fa68b15910348757ddac
#
_cell.length_a   1.000
_cell.length_b   1.000
_cell.length_c   1.000
_cell.angle_alpha   90.00
_cell.angle_beta   90.00
_cell.angle_gamma   90.00
#
_symmetry.space_group_name_H-M   'P 1'
#
loop_
_entity.id
_entity.type
_entity.pdbx_description
1 polymer ?
#
loop_
_entity_poly.entity_id
_entity_poly.type
_entity_poly.pdbx_seq_one_letter_code
_entity_poly.pdbx_strand_id
1 'polypeptide(L)'
;MENFYLVILAFLALLACFDLFVGVSNDASNFLNSALGCRISSYRTTMIVASVGVLLGATFSSGMMEIARSGVFHPQMFSFAEIMVIFFAVMVSDVLLLDTFNSLGLPTSTTVSIVFELLGSAMAAAMYKLWVAEASLAEVVDFINTSKALTIITGILVSVVVAFIAGSVVQYLVRLVFTFHFERMYRRLGGIFGGISITAIFYFLIMKGAAGASFMRPEWLAWINGNTDTILLTMLIGFSVIFQLCILAFNLNVFRIIILSGTFSLAFAFAGNDLVNFVGVPLAALDSVLDFMAHGSEPGVYMMSSLLDDPGTPTFFLLFSGLIMVMTLWFSKKARQVVQTSINLSSSQSGTHEQFGSSLPGRMIVRSSLTMGNLVRQILPAPMQIALHSRFKPRKLERGEAPLPFDYVRASVNLVLSSILIASATSLKLPLSTTYVTFMVAMGSSFADGAWDRESAVYRISGVLTVISGWFLTALSAATCAGFICTLVMLGGNWMCCGLILLVVTLLVRSNFLAKKKETGDEFFPKASDSNSVREALNKMVGTYLAKTSDLFEKTVTTFLDDNESGLRRLKTDATQLFDTLSQQRSAYYSMAQGSGAADTKLDQDARYCFYRAYTNMREVGRNLQRLTTVVKEHIANRHRVYHGEPKKRLLALAHDLQKLSQSREGRHSLESVSLNANNIINEIDDMQAKLLTSISHENLSMRGCELYLTFLQTARELVNRYAIVAVLQQELNDLCDKNAEELAHEKAKAVLEPPIAPAPKRSASSLLKALHLTPGKPQ
;
A
#
# COMPACT_ATOMS: atom_id res chain seq x y z
N MET A 1 -16.99 43.39 -5.20
CA MET A 1 -17.45 41.99 -4.95
C MET A 1 -16.99 41.04 -6.06
N GLU A 2 -17.08 41.41 -7.32
CA GLU A 2 -16.64 40.55 -8.46
C GLU A 2 -15.20 40.07 -8.35
N ASN A 3 -14.26 40.96 -7.99
CA ASN A 3 -12.85 40.61 -7.81
C ASN A 3 -12.60 39.51 -6.76
N PHE A 4 -13.49 39.36 -5.76
CA PHE A 4 -13.36 38.35 -4.72
C PHE A 4 -13.66 36.93 -5.27
N TYR A 5 -14.70 36.79 -6.08
CA TYR A 5 -15.04 35.49 -6.69
C TYR A 5 -14.01 35.05 -7.73
N LEU A 6 -13.34 36.00 -8.42
CA LEU A 6 -12.19 35.70 -9.27
C LEU A 6 -11.00 35.18 -8.49
N VAL A 7 -10.76 35.70 -7.28
CA VAL A 7 -9.71 35.19 -6.37
C VAL A 7 -10.07 33.77 -5.91
N ILE A 8 -11.33 33.51 -5.55
CA ILE A 8 -11.78 32.15 -5.22
C ILE A 8 -11.57 31.21 -6.41
N LEU A 9 -11.98 31.60 -7.62
CA LEU A 9 -11.81 30.80 -8.83
C LEU A 9 -10.33 30.49 -9.10
N ALA A 10 -9.45 31.48 -8.98
CA ALA A 10 -8.01 31.27 -9.16
C ALA A 10 -7.44 30.29 -8.09
N PHE A 11 -7.94 30.38 -6.86
CA PHE A 11 -7.56 29.46 -5.80
C PHE A 11 -8.09 28.03 -6.07
N LEU A 12 -9.33 27.89 -6.53
CA LEU A 12 -9.88 26.60 -6.93
C LEU A 12 -9.08 25.97 -8.08
N ALA A 13 -8.65 26.75 -9.07
CA ALA A 13 -7.80 26.27 -10.15
C ALA A 13 -6.41 25.81 -9.64
N LEU A 14 -5.84 26.52 -8.66
CA LEU A 14 -4.61 26.11 -7.99
C LEU A 14 -4.80 24.81 -7.21
N LEU A 15 -5.89 24.69 -6.46
CA LEU A 15 -6.23 23.46 -5.73
C LEU A 15 -6.45 22.29 -6.70
N ALA A 16 -7.09 22.50 -7.86
CA ALA A 16 -7.27 21.47 -8.88
C ALA A 16 -5.92 20.90 -9.37
N CYS A 17 -4.95 21.79 -9.64
CA CYS A 17 -3.60 21.36 -10.03
C CYS A 17 -2.92 20.54 -8.91
N PHE A 18 -3.11 20.96 -7.67
CA PHE A 18 -2.55 20.26 -6.52
C PHE A 18 -3.27 18.92 -6.26
N ASP A 19 -4.56 18.89 -6.41
CA ASP A 19 -5.40 17.71 -6.25
C ASP A 19 -5.09 16.65 -7.32
N LEU A 20 -4.91 17.04 -8.57
CA LEU A 20 -4.38 16.17 -9.63
C LEU A 20 -3.04 15.53 -9.22
N PHE A 21 -2.15 16.28 -8.56
CA PHE A 21 -0.88 15.75 -8.10
C PHE A 21 -1.06 14.77 -6.94
N VAL A 22 -1.89 15.08 -5.96
CA VAL A 22 -2.11 14.26 -4.76
C VAL A 22 -2.95 13.03 -5.10
N GLY A 23 -4.06 13.19 -5.81
CA GLY A 23 -5.01 12.14 -6.16
C GLY A 23 -4.40 11.10 -7.10
N VAL A 24 -3.75 11.52 -8.18
CA VAL A 24 -3.06 10.59 -9.09
C VAL A 24 -1.93 9.85 -8.36
N SER A 25 -1.28 10.47 -7.38
CA SER A 25 -0.28 9.77 -6.54
C SER A 25 -0.89 8.64 -5.74
N ASN A 26 -2.14 8.76 -5.30
CA ASN A 26 -2.90 7.70 -4.63
C ASN A 26 -3.34 6.62 -5.64
N ASP A 27 -3.92 7.04 -6.76
CA ASP A 27 -4.63 6.16 -7.69
C ASP A 27 -3.74 5.47 -8.73
N ALA A 28 -2.46 5.87 -8.86
CA ALA A 28 -1.48 5.23 -9.74
C ALA A 28 -1.38 3.71 -9.52
N SER A 29 -1.63 3.24 -8.30
CA SER A 29 -1.64 1.81 -7.95
C SER A 29 -2.70 1.02 -8.71
N ASN A 30 -3.81 1.64 -9.10
CA ASN A 30 -4.96 0.97 -9.71
C ASN A 30 -4.59 0.29 -11.03
N PHE A 31 -3.77 0.94 -11.87
CA PHE A 31 -3.37 0.44 -13.18
C PHE A 31 -1.89 -0.02 -13.27
N LEU A 32 -1.03 0.34 -12.32
CA LEU A 32 0.39 -0.07 -12.31
C LEU A 32 0.65 -1.34 -11.51
N ASN A 33 -0.14 -1.62 -10.48
CA ASN A 33 0.07 -2.70 -9.52
C ASN A 33 0.33 -4.06 -10.21
N SER A 34 -0.60 -4.51 -11.06
CA SER A 34 -0.52 -5.85 -11.67
C SER A 34 0.62 -5.97 -12.69
N ALA A 35 0.87 -4.92 -13.48
CA ALA A 35 1.95 -4.91 -14.46
C ALA A 35 3.34 -4.89 -13.82
N LEU A 36 3.52 -4.10 -12.76
CA LEU A 36 4.79 -4.02 -12.03
C LEU A 36 5.01 -5.24 -11.14
N GLY A 37 3.94 -5.78 -10.53
CA GLY A 37 4.01 -6.95 -9.67
C GLY A 37 4.42 -8.23 -10.38
N CYS A 38 4.00 -8.42 -11.63
CA CYS A 38 4.40 -9.58 -12.43
C CYS A 38 5.74 -9.42 -13.16
N ARG A 39 6.35 -8.23 -13.16
CA ARG A 39 7.67 -7.91 -13.76
C ARG A 39 7.82 -8.33 -15.24
N ILE A 40 6.73 -8.36 -16.01
CA ILE A 40 6.76 -8.81 -17.41
C ILE A 40 7.40 -7.77 -18.36
N SER A 41 7.46 -6.51 -17.95
CA SER A 41 8.02 -5.41 -18.71
C SER A 41 8.87 -4.49 -17.84
N SER A 42 9.72 -3.68 -18.47
CA SER A 42 10.50 -2.68 -17.74
C SER A 42 9.59 -1.62 -17.12
N TYR A 43 10.00 -1.05 -15.99
CA TYR A 43 9.29 0.06 -15.35
C TYR A 43 8.99 1.19 -16.34
N ARG A 44 10.00 1.60 -17.15
CA ARG A 44 9.84 2.67 -18.14
C ARG A 44 8.80 2.36 -19.19
N THR A 45 8.78 1.13 -19.74
CA THR A 45 7.79 0.73 -20.75
C THR A 45 6.39 0.77 -20.18
N THR A 46 6.18 0.23 -18.97
CA THR A 46 4.88 0.25 -18.29
C THR A 46 4.41 1.69 -18.05
N MET A 47 5.32 2.57 -17.61
CA MET A 47 5.01 3.98 -17.38
C MET A 47 4.64 4.73 -18.67
N ILE A 48 5.34 4.50 -19.77
CA ILE A 48 5.00 5.11 -21.07
C ILE A 48 3.60 4.68 -21.52
N VAL A 49 3.32 3.37 -21.45
CA VAL A 49 2.01 2.82 -21.84
C VAL A 49 0.89 3.39 -20.98
N ALA A 50 1.08 3.45 -19.65
CA ALA A 50 0.13 4.06 -18.73
C ALA A 50 -0.06 5.56 -19.00
N SER A 51 1.02 6.30 -19.27
CA SER A 51 0.95 7.74 -19.57
C SER A 51 0.14 8.04 -20.82
N VAL A 52 0.31 7.24 -21.87
CA VAL A 52 -0.50 7.37 -23.10
C VAL A 52 -1.97 7.06 -22.79
N GLY A 53 -2.26 6.03 -22.00
CA GLY A 53 -3.60 5.69 -21.55
C GLY A 53 -4.26 6.83 -20.79
N VAL A 54 -3.57 7.39 -19.78
CA VAL A 54 -4.06 8.53 -18.99
C VAL A 54 -4.33 9.75 -19.86
N LEU A 55 -3.41 10.12 -20.75
CA LEU A 55 -3.56 11.31 -21.58
C LEU A 55 -4.77 11.19 -22.52
N LEU A 56 -4.92 10.04 -23.18
CA LEU A 56 -6.06 9.79 -24.05
C LEU A 56 -7.37 9.69 -23.25
N GLY A 57 -7.37 8.98 -22.10
CA GLY A 57 -8.56 8.87 -21.25
C GLY A 57 -9.04 10.21 -20.72
N ALA A 58 -8.13 11.08 -20.34
CA ALA A 58 -8.46 12.43 -19.89
C ALA A 58 -9.17 13.23 -21.00
N THR A 59 -8.71 13.15 -22.25
CA THR A 59 -9.34 13.89 -23.37
C THR A 59 -10.78 13.45 -23.65
N PHE A 60 -11.19 12.25 -23.20
CA PHE A 60 -12.52 11.69 -23.42
C PHE A 60 -13.44 11.76 -22.20
N SER A 61 -13.01 12.43 -21.13
CA SER A 61 -13.70 12.48 -19.83
C SER A 61 -14.86 13.49 -19.77
N SER A 62 -15.16 14.24 -20.82
CA SER A 62 -16.17 15.34 -20.79
C SER A 62 -17.54 14.90 -20.28
N GLY A 63 -18.01 13.71 -20.65
CA GLY A 63 -19.33 13.20 -20.28
C GLY A 63 -19.54 12.90 -18.79
N MET A 64 -18.48 12.85 -17.98
CA MET A 64 -18.57 12.62 -16.53
C MET A 64 -18.67 13.91 -15.71
N MET A 65 -18.40 15.09 -16.33
CA MET A 65 -18.39 16.38 -15.63
C MET A 65 -19.75 16.81 -15.09
N GLU A 66 -20.85 16.27 -15.62
CA GLU A 66 -22.22 16.48 -15.13
C GLU A 66 -22.38 16.16 -13.64
N ILE A 67 -21.60 15.20 -13.12
CA ILE A 67 -21.70 14.76 -11.72
C ILE A 67 -21.35 15.89 -10.75
N ALA A 68 -20.33 16.67 -11.04
CA ALA A 68 -19.92 17.80 -10.22
C ALA A 68 -20.88 18.98 -10.29
N ARG A 69 -21.61 19.14 -11.41
CA ARG A 69 -22.55 20.25 -11.67
C ARG A 69 -23.91 20.05 -11.00
N SER A 70 -24.54 18.88 -11.22
CA SER A 70 -25.93 18.62 -10.82
C SER A 70 -26.18 17.19 -10.35
N GLY A 71 -25.12 16.40 -10.16
CA GLY A 71 -25.26 14.98 -9.81
C GLY A 71 -25.74 14.74 -8.39
N VAL A 72 -25.42 15.59 -7.44
CA VAL A 72 -25.66 15.37 -5.99
C VAL A 72 -26.67 16.34 -5.40
N PHE A 73 -26.77 17.56 -5.90
CA PHE A 73 -27.66 18.61 -5.40
C PHE A 73 -28.40 19.30 -6.55
N HIS A 74 -29.41 20.11 -6.23
CA HIS A 74 -30.17 20.89 -7.18
C HIS A 74 -29.64 22.34 -7.29
N PRO A 75 -28.78 22.65 -8.30
CA PRO A 75 -28.11 23.94 -8.39
C PRO A 75 -29.06 25.12 -8.51
N GLN A 76 -30.25 24.93 -9.10
CA GLN A 76 -31.29 25.95 -9.24
C GLN A 76 -31.88 26.41 -7.89
N MET A 77 -31.62 25.69 -6.78
CA MET A 77 -32.06 26.05 -5.42
C MET A 77 -31.02 26.91 -4.68
N PHE A 78 -29.85 27.11 -5.27
CA PHE A 78 -28.75 27.87 -4.68
C PHE A 78 -28.43 29.11 -5.51
N SER A 79 -28.05 30.19 -4.84
CA SER A 79 -27.51 31.38 -5.50
C SER A 79 -26.06 31.17 -5.93
N PHE A 80 -25.57 32.03 -6.84
CA PHE A 80 -24.18 32.02 -7.27
C PHE A 80 -23.19 32.10 -6.09
N ALA A 81 -23.46 32.97 -5.09
CA ALA A 81 -22.61 33.08 -3.92
C ALA A 81 -22.57 31.80 -3.10
N GLU A 82 -23.72 31.13 -2.90
CA GLU A 82 -23.82 29.87 -2.17
C GLU A 82 -23.09 28.73 -2.91
N ILE A 83 -23.24 28.64 -4.23
CA ILE A 83 -22.53 27.64 -5.07
C ILE A 83 -21.02 27.81 -4.97
N MET A 84 -20.52 29.04 -5.02
CA MET A 84 -19.07 29.28 -4.91
C MET A 84 -18.52 28.88 -3.53
N VAL A 85 -19.32 29.04 -2.46
CA VAL A 85 -18.96 28.56 -1.10
C VAL A 85 -18.98 27.04 -1.04
N ILE A 86 -19.98 26.37 -1.63
CA ILE A 86 -20.04 24.92 -1.70
C ILE A 86 -18.80 24.38 -2.41
N PHE A 87 -18.47 24.88 -3.60
CA PHE A 87 -17.32 24.44 -4.38
C PHE A 87 -15.99 24.71 -3.68
N PHE A 88 -15.87 25.85 -2.99
CA PHE A 88 -14.71 26.15 -2.17
C PHE A 88 -14.55 25.16 -1.02
N ALA A 89 -15.63 24.86 -0.29
CA ALA A 89 -15.59 23.93 0.84
C ALA A 89 -15.21 22.50 0.40
N VAL A 90 -15.75 22.07 -0.74
CA VAL A 90 -15.43 20.76 -1.34
C VAL A 90 -13.93 20.67 -1.66
N MET A 91 -13.39 21.57 -2.46
CA MET A 91 -11.99 21.48 -2.89
C MET A 91 -11.00 21.63 -1.74
N VAL A 92 -11.31 22.47 -0.74
CA VAL A 92 -10.49 22.58 0.46
C VAL A 92 -10.50 21.29 1.28
N SER A 93 -11.66 20.68 1.44
CA SER A 93 -11.83 19.42 2.17
C SER A 93 -11.08 18.28 1.46
N ASP A 94 -11.29 18.12 0.16
CA ASP A 94 -10.72 17.04 -0.63
C ASP A 94 -9.19 17.05 -0.60
N VAL A 95 -8.57 18.18 -0.87
CA VAL A 95 -7.10 18.30 -0.84
C VAL A 95 -6.53 17.99 0.55
N LEU A 96 -7.16 18.45 1.63
CA LEU A 96 -6.70 18.19 3.01
C LEU A 96 -6.85 16.71 3.39
N LEU A 97 -7.97 16.09 3.03
CA LEU A 97 -8.22 14.68 3.32
C LEU A 97 -7.31 13.77 2.52
N LEU A 98 -7.18 13.98 1.20
CA LEU A 98 -6.31 13.16 0.36
C LEU A 98 -4.84 13.27 0.78
N ASP A 99 -4.33 14.48 1.11
CA ASP A 99 -2.95 14.61 1.60
C ASP A 99 -2.74 13.89 2.94
N THR A 100 -3.76 13.90 3.80
CA THR A 100 -3.75 13.18 5.09
C THR A 100 -3.69 11.67 4.87
N PHE A 101 -4.59 11.09 4.05
CA PHE A 101 -4.63 9.65 3.76
C PHE A 101 -3.35 9.19 3.04
N ASN A 102 -2.84 9.97 2.09
CA ASN A 102 -1.57 9.68 1.42
C ASN A 102 -0.38 9.69 2.38
N SER A 103 -0.37 10.59 3.36
CA SER A 103 0.67 10.66 4.39
C SER A 103 0.64 9.46 5.34
N LEU A 104 -0.54 8.87 5.54
CA LEU A 104 -0.74 7.63 6.29
C LEU A 104 -0.46 6.38 5.44
N GLY A 105 -0.28 6.51 4.11
CA GLY A 105 -0.07 5.40 3.18
C GLY A 105 -1.29 4.51 3.00
N LEU A 106 -2.49 5.04 3.24
CA LEU A 106 -3.75 4.32 3.10
C LEU A 106 -4.37 4.65 1.73
N PRO A 107 -4.66 3.63 0.89
CA PRO A 107 -5.39 3.84 -0.35
C PRO A 107 -6.83 4.26 -0.04
N THR A 108 -7.23 5.42 -0.54
CA THR A 108 -8.59 5.94 -0.43
C THR A 108 -9.20 6.13 -1.82
N SER A 109 -10.49 6.44 -1.87
CA SER A 109 -11.21 6.67 -3.11
C SER A 109 -11.51 8.17 -3.28
N THR A 110 -10.95 8.75 -4.33
CA THR A 110 -11.21 10.14 -4.71
C THR A 110 -12.66 10.34 -5.11
N THR A 111 -13.28 9.38 -5.82
CA THR A 111 -14.71 9.45 -6.17
C THR A 111 -15.64 9.47 -4.96
N VAL A 112 -15.33 8.67 -3.95
CA VAL A 112 -16.12 8.67 -2.70
C VAL A 112 -15.94 9.99 -1.96
N SER A 113 -14.70 10.50 -1.88
CA SER A 113 -14.40 11.78 -1.24
C SER A 113 -15.26 12.88 -1.84
N ILE A 114 -15.13 13.15 -3.14
CA ILE A 114 -15.80 14.26 -3.82
C ILE A 114 -17.34 14.18 -3.76
N VAL A 115 -17.93 12.98 -3.92
CA VAL A 115 -19.39 12.80 -3.85
C VAL A 115 -19.93 13.12 -2.45
N PHE A 116 -19.24 12.64 -1.41
CA PHE A 116 -19.67 12.90 -0.04
C PHE A 116 -19.34 14.33 0.42
N GLU A 117 -18.32 14.97 -0.10
CA GLU A 117 -18.00 16.38 0.12
C GLU A 117 -19.03 17.31 -0.52
N LEU A 118 -19.43 17.01 -1.77
CA LEU A 118 -20.55 17.73 -2.43
C LEU A 118 -21.85 17.58 -1.64
N LEU A 119 -22.16 16.35 -1.18
CA LEU A 119 -23.34 16.10 -0.38
C LEU A 119 -23.29 16.86 0.97
N GLY A 120 -22.16 16.78 1.68
CA GLY A 120 -21.98 17.42 2.98
C GLY A 120 -22.02 18.93 2.93
N SER A 121 -21.33 19.54 1.94
CA SER A 121 -21.35 21.00 1.76
C SER A 121 -22.70 21.52 1.27
N ALA A 122 -23.37 20.84 0.33
CA ALA A 122 -24.70 21.24 -0.14
C ALA A 122 -25.75 21.11 0.98
N MET A 123 -25.70 20.04 1.79
CA MET A 123 -26.55 19.91 2.98
C MET A 123 -26.31 21.04 3.98
N ALA A 124 -25.06 21.38 4.28
CA ALA A 124 -24.71 22.44 5.20
C ALA A 124 -25.20 23.83 4.70
N ALA A 125 -25.00 24.11 3.41
CA ALA A 125 -25.49 25.34 2.77
C ALA A 125 -27.03 25.42 2.81
N ALA A 126 -27.72 24.32 2.49
CA ALA A 126 -29.21 24.25 2.57
C ALA A 126 -29.70 24.46 4.02
N MET A 127 -29.09 23.80 5.00
CA MET A 127 -29.43 23.97 6.42
C MET A 127 -29.23 25.41 6.89
N TYR A 128 -28.15 26.05 6.50
CA TYR A 128 -27.90 27.45 6.83
C TYR A 128 -28.92 28.38 6.18
N LYS A 129 -29.27 28.16 4.90
CA LYS A 129 -30.27 28.95 4.17
C LYS A 129 -31.66 28.85 4.81
N LEU A 130 -32.08 27.61 5.14
CA LEU A 130 -33.37 27.38 5.83
C LEU A 130 -33.37 27.97 7.24
N TRP A 131 -32.26 27.89 7.98
CA TRP A 131 -32.14 28.50 9.29
C TRP A 131 -32.29 30.02 9.24
N VAL A 132 -31.64 30.68 8.26
CA VAL A 132 -31.75 32.13 8.05
C VAL A 132 -33.18 32.53 7.61
N ALA A 133 -33.84 31.68 6.83
CA ALA A 133 -35.21 31.88 6.36
C ALA A 133 -36.28 31.50 7.38
N GLU A 134 -35.89 31.03 8.60
CA GLU A 134 -36.80 30.50 9.62
C GLU A 134 -37.74 29.39 9.13
N ALA A 135 -37.31 28.66 8.07
CA ALA A 135 -38.04 27.58 7.43
C ALA A 135 -37.78 26.22 8.09
N SER A 136 -38.58 25.20 7.76
CA SER A 136 -38.41 23.86 8.31
C SER A 136 -37.16 23.18 7.81
N LEU A 137 -36.32 22.62 8.69
CA LEU A 137 -35.15 21.83 8.33
C LEU A 137 -35.49 20.54 7.55
N ALA A 138 -36.76 20.10 7.56
CA ALA A 138 -37.19 18.96 6.76
C ALA A 138 -37.13 19.25 5.25
N GLU A 139 -37.17 20.50 4.84
CA GLU A 139 -37.07 20.94 3.43
C GLU A 139 -35.66 20.83 2.85
N VAL A 140 -34.63 20.48 3.65
CA VAL A 140 -33.27 20.22 3.16
C VAL A 140 -33.26 19.17 2.05
N VAL A 141 -34.20 18.21 2.06
CA VAL A 141 -34.32 17.16 1.06
C VAL A 141 -34.60 17.71 -0.33
N ASP A 142 -35.28 18.86 -0.46
CA ASP A 142 -35.62 19.49 -1.73
C ASP A 142 -34.39 20.13 -2.41
N PHE A 143 -33.33 20.41 -1.65
CA PHE A 143 -32.06 20.95 -2.15
C PHE A 143 -31.12 19.85 -2.68
N ILE A 144 -31.36 18.60 -2.27
CA ILE A 144 -30.49 17.47 -2.57
C ILE A 144 -31.13 16.56 -3.63
N ASN A 145 -30.38 16.22 -4.65
CA ASN A 145 -30.81 15.24 -5.64
C ASN A 145 -30.70 13.82 -5.06
N THR A 146 -31.63 13.49 -4.16
CA THR A 146 -31.62 12.25 -3.39
C THR A 146 -31.62 11.01 -4.28
N SER A 147 -32.34 11.03 -5.40
CA SER A 147 -32.42 9.91 -6.34
C SER A 147 -31.07 9.64 -7.02
N LYS A 148 -30.41 10.65 -7.57
CA LYS A 148 -29.09 10.50 -8.20
C LYS A 148 -28.01 10.18 -7.14
N ALA A 149 -28.01 10.88 -6.01
CA ALA A 149 -27.06 10.63 -4.91
C ALA A 149 -27.14 9.18 -4.41
N LEU A 150 -28.37 8.67 -4.15
CA LEU A 150 -28.57 7.29 -3.74
C LEU A 150 -28.13 6.29 -4.82
N THR A 151 -28.39 6.57 -6.08
CA THR A 151 -27.94 5.74 -7.20
C THR A 151 -26.41 5.66 -7.26
N ILE A 152 -25.73 6.80 -7.09
CA ILE A 152 -24.25 6.85 -7.06
C ILE A 152 -23.70 6.06 -5.86
N ILE A 153 -24.20 6.30 -4.66
CA ILE A 153 -23.75 5.64 -3.45
C ILE A 153 -23.99 4.12 -3.51
N THR A 154 -25.18 3.70 -3.96
CA THR A 154 -25.47 2.26 -4.11
C THR A 154 -24.64 1.63 -5.21
N GLY A 155 -24.40 2.34 -6.33
CA GLY A 155 -23.50 1.91 -7.40
C GLY A 155 -22.09 1.65 -6.90
N ILE A 156 -21.53 2.57 -6.09
CA ILE A 156 -20.21 2.41 -5.48
C ILE A 156 -20.17 1.18 -4.56
N LEU A 157 -21.16 1.00 -3.67
CA LEU A 157 -21.20 -0.13 -2.75
C LEU A 157 -21.37 -1.48 -3.45
N VAL A 158 -22.27 -1.53 -4.43
CA VAL A 158 -22.50 -2.75 -5.23
C VAL A 158 -21.26 -3.11 -6.06
N SER A 159 -20.56 -2.12 -6.59
CA SER A 159 -19.34 -2.35 -7.37
C SER A 159 -18.27 -3.13 -6.59
N VAL A 160 -18.15 -2.91 -5.29
CA VAL A 160 -17.21 -3.63 -4.39
C VAL A 160 -17.50 -5.13 -4.41
N VAL A 161 -18.77 -5.51 -4.25
CA VAL A 161 -19.20 -6.91 -4.20
C VAL A 161 -19.08 -7.54 -5.58
N VAL A 162 -19.55 -6.85 -6.62
CA VAL A 162 -19.47 -7.32 -8.01
C VAL A 162 -18.03 -7.54 -8.44
N ALA A 163 -17.13 -6.61 -8.13
CA ALA A 163 -15.71 -6.70 -8.48
C ALA A 163 -15.03 -7.89 -7.79
N PHE A 164 -15.31 -8.14 -6.51
CA PHE A 164 -14.77 -9.30 -5.80
C PHE A 164 -15.28 -10.63 -6.37
N ILE A 165 -16.58 -10.74 -6.58
CA ILE A 165 -17.19 -11.96 -7.14
C ILE A 165 -16.69 -12.22 -8.56
N ALA A 166 -16.69 -11.18 -9.42
CA ALA A 166 -16.21 -11.29 -10.80
C ALA A 166 -14.72 -11.68 -10.82
N GLY A 167 -13.88 -11.04 -10.00
CA GLY A 167 -12.47 -11.39 -9.85
C GLY A 167 -12.26 -12.83 -9.43
N SER A 168 -13.04 -13.31 -8.46
CA SER A 168 -12.97 -14.68 -7.96
C SER A 168 -13.41 -15.70 -9.02
N VAL A 169 -14.56 -15.47 -9.65
CA VAL A 169 -15.14 -16.42 -10.63
C VAL A 169 -14.28 -16.48 -11.89
N VAL A 170 -13.93 -15.32 -12.46
CA VAL A 170 -13.13 -15.31 -13.71
C VAL A 170 -11.75 -15.91 -13.47
N GLN A 171 -11.08 -15.57 -12.38
CA GLN A 171 -9.78 -16.15 -12.07
C GLN A 171 -9.87 -17.65 -11.84
N TYR A 172 -10.89 -18.12 -11.13
CA TYR A 172 -11.13 -19.55 -10.90
C TYR A 172 -11.31 -20.30 -12.23
N LEU A 173 -12.15 -19.80 -13.14
CA LEU A 173 -12.37 -20.39 -14.46
C LEU A 173 -11.09 -20.39 -15.31
N VAL A 174 -10.38 -19.28 -15.32
CA VAL A 174 -9.10 -19.16 -16.04
C VAL A 174 -8.08 -20.14 -15.46
N ARG A 175 -8.02 -20.30 -14.12
CA ARG A 175 -7.08 -21.21 -13.46
C ARG A 175 -7.42 -22.70 -13.69
N LEU A 176 -8.66 -23.03 -13.92
CA LEU A 176 -9.04 -24.40 -14.35
C LEU A 176 -8.42 -24.74 -15.72
N VAL A 177 -8.25 -23.76 -16.59
CA VAL A 177 -7.63 -23.91 -17.91
C VAL A 177 -6.11 -23.73 -17.84
N PHE A 178 -5.66 -22.57 -17.34
CA PHE A 178 -4.26 -22.19 -17.19
C PHE A 178 -3.82 -22.41 -15.74
N THR A 179 -3.31 -23.61 -15.44
CA THR A 179 -2.76 -23.95 -14.11
C THR A 179 -1.52 -23.06 -13.80
N PHE A 180 -0.95 -23.17 -12.59
CA PHE A 180 0.33 -22.51 -12.28
C PHE A 180 1.49 -22.97 -13.18
N HIS A 181 1.33 -24.14 -13.83
CA HIS A 181 2.24 -24.65 -14.87
C HIS A 181 1.63 -24.40 -16.26
N PHE A 182 1.38 -23.14 -16.59
CA PHE A 182 0.58 -22.75 -17.76
C PHE A 182 1.27 -22.99 -19.12
N GLU A 183 2.57 -23.27 -19.19
CA GLU A 183 3.37 -23.28 -20.42
C GLU A 183 2.81 -24.20 -21.53
N ARG A 184 2.36 -25.41 -21.17
CA ARG A 184 1.77 -26.35 -22.14
C ARG A 184 0.43 -25.85 -22.69
N MET A 185 -0.44 -25.35 -21.80
CA MET A 185 -1.75 -24.83 -22.20
C MET A 185 -1.63 -23.50 -22.92
N TYR A 186 -0.64 -22.69 -22.57
CA TYR A 186 -0.31 -21.46 -23.25
C TYR A 186 0.01 -21.68 -24.73
N ARG A 187 0.83 -22.66 -25.08
CA ARG A 187 1.12 -23.01 -26.48
C ARG A 187 -0.13 -23.42 -27.27
N ARG A 188 -1.16 -24.00 -26.61
CA ARG A 188 -2.39 -24.49 -27.27
C ARG A 188 -3.49 -23.44 -27.30
N LEU A 189 -3.71 -22.72 -26.21
CA LEU A 189 -4.87 -21.87 -25.99
C LEU A 189 -4.47 -20.38 -25.74
N GLY A 190 -3.19 -20.05 -25.75
CA GLY A 190 -2.71 -18.68 -25.50
C GLY A 190 -3.23 -17.67 -26.51
N GLY A 191 -3.40 -18.08 -27.80
CA GLY A 191 -4.01 -17.25 -28.82
C GLY A 191 -5.47 -16.92 -28.54
N ILE A 192 -6.25 -17.92 -28.10
CA ILE A 192 -7.68 -17.71 -27.75
C ILE A 192 -7.78 -16.79 -26.52
N PHE A 193 -6.97 -17.03 -25.47
CA PHE A 193 -6.95 -16.18 -24.29
C PHE A 193 -6.57 -14.74 -24.63
N GLY A 194 -5.56 -14.54 -25.49
CA GLY A 194 -5.18 -13.23 -26.01
C GLY A 194 -6.29 -12.57 -26.83
N GLY A 195 -6.93 -13.34 -27.73
CA GLY A 195 -8.04 -12.89 -28.52
C GLY A 195 -9.21 -12.39 -27.68
N ILE A 196 -9.66 -13.20 -26.71
CA ILE A 196 -10.73 -12.80 -25.77
C ILE A 196 -10.34 -11.53 -25.01
N SER A 197 -9.12 -11.48 -24.46
CA SER A 197 -8.67 -10.34 -23.64
C SER A 197 -8.62 -9.03 -24.45
N ILE A 198 -8.02 -9.05 -25.65
CA ILE A 198 -7.88 -7.86 -26.47
C ILE A 198 -9.22 -7.42 -27.09
N THR A 199 -10.06 -8.38 -27.50
CA THR A 199 -11.40 -8.06 -28.00
C THR A 199 -12.26 -7.43 -26.92
N ALA A 200 -12.21 -7.93 -25.69
CA ALA A 200 -12.94 -7.36 -24.57
C ALA A 200 -12.43 -5.93 -24.25
N ILE A 201 -11.11 -5.73 -24.19
CA ILE A 201 -10.52 -4.40 -24.00
C ILE A 201 -11.00 -3.43 -25.09
N PHE A 202 -10.93 -3.84 -26.36
CA PHE A 202 -11.32 -3.00 -27.47
C PHE A 202 -12.80 -2.62 -27.41
N TYR A 203 -13.68 -3.57 -27.11
CA TYR A 203 -15.10 -3.32 -26.99
C TYR A 203 -15.42 -2.28 -25.92
N PHE A 204 -14.93 -2.50 -24.71
CA PHE A 204 -15.28 -1.62 -23.60
C PHE A 204 -14.57 -0.26 -23.68
N LEU A 205 -13.33 -0.22 -24.19
CA LEU A 205 -12.57 1.01 -24.31
C LEU A 205 -13.07 1.89 -25.44
N ILE A 206 -13.16 1.34 -26.66
CA ILE A 206 -13.44 2.12 -27.86
C ILE A 206 -14.93 2.19 -28.13
N MET A 207 -15.62 1.05 -28.14
CA MET A 207 -17.05 1.06 -28.53
C MET A 207 -17.95 1.64 -27.44
N LYS A 208 -17.63 1.42 -26.16
CA LYS A 208 -18.43 1.94 -25.04
C LYS A 208 -17.80 3.18 -24.39
N GLY A 209 -16.50 3.18 -24.14
CA GLY A 209 -15.81 4.30 -23.48
C GLY A 209 -15.72 5.57 -24.32
N ALA A 210 -15.51 5.44 -25.63
CA ALA A 210 -15.44 6.58 -26.53
C ALA A 210 -16.80 7.05 -27.07
N ALA A 211 -17.89 6.36 -26.73
CA ALA A 211 -19.24 6.71 -27.21
C ALA A 211 -19.70 8.13 -26.82
N GLY A 212 -19.21 8.65 -25.68
CA GLY A 212 -19.50 10.02 -25.20
C GLY A 212 -18.48 11.07 -25.63
N ALA A 213 -17.51 10.74 -26.48
CA ALA A 213 -16.47 11.67 -26.90
C ALA A 213 -16.99 12.66 -27.95
N SER A 214 -16.58 13.92 -27.81
CA SER A 214 -17.03 15.04 -28.68
C SER A 214 -16.68 14.88 -30.15
N PHE A 215 -15.71 14.03 -30.51
CA PHE A 215 -15.33 13.75 -31.90
C PHE A 215 -16.10 12.58 -32.52
N MET A 216 -16.87 11.81 -31.73
CA MET A 216 -17.60 10.63 -32.22
C MET A 216 -18.89 11.07 -32.91
N ARG A 217 -18.93 10.91 -34.23
CA ARG A 217 -20.12 11.27 -35.02
C ARG A 217 -21.27 10.31 -34.75
N PRO A 218 -22.53 10.80 -34.69
CA PRO A 218 -23.72 9.96 -34.49
C PRO A 218 -23.84 8.80 -35.48
N GLU A 219 -23.43 9.04 -36.73
CA GLU A 219 -23.45 8.05 -37.81
C GLU A 219 -22.52 6.87 -37.52
N TRP A 220 -21.32 7.14 -37.00
CA TRP A 220 -20.35 6.10 -36.62
C TRP A 220 -20.87 5.29 -35.45
N LEU A 221 -21.46 5.92 -34.45
CA LEU A 221 -22.07 5.25 -33.30
C LEU A 221 -23.21 4.35 -33.74
N ALA A 222 -24.11 4.83 -34.65
CA ALA A 222 -25.19 4.02 -35.16
C ALA A 222 -24.68 2.80 -35.95
N TRP A 223 -23.63 2.98 -36.77
CA TRP A 223 -23.02 1.88 -37.53
C TRP A 223 -22.35 0.86 -36.59
N ILE A 224 -21.59 1.33 -35.59
CA ILE A 224 -20.92 0.48 -34.58
C ILE A 224 -21.97 -0.33 -33.81
N ASN A 225 -23.03 0.34 -33.32
CA ASN A 225 -24.07 -0.33 -32.53
C ASN A 225 -24.86 -1.34 -33.38
N GLY A 226 -25.10 -1.04 -34.67
CA GLY A 226 -25.77 -1.95 -35.58
C GLY A 226 -24.95 -3.18 -36.01
N ASN A 227 -23.62 -3.10 -35.93
CA ASN A 227 -22.70 -4.17 -36.36
C ASN A 227 -21.86 -4.75 -35.20
N THR A 228 -22.24 -4.49 -33.96
CA THR A 228 -21.44 -4.86 -32.76
C THR A 228 -21.06 -6.33 -32.75
N ASP A 229 -22.01 -7.24 -32.99
CA ASP A 229 -21.78 -8.70 -32.96
C ASP A 229 -20.79 -9.14 -34.03
N THR A 230 -20.90 -8.61 -35.22
CA THR A 230 -20.01 -8.91 -36.37
C THR A 230 -18.59 -8.42 -36.08
N ILE A 231 -18.46 -7.21 -35.55
CA ILE A 231 -17.18 -6.60 -35.19
C ILE A 231 -16.52 -7.45 -34.10
N LEU A 232 -17.23 -7.81 -33.03
CA LEU A 232 -16.69 -8.60 -31.92
C LEU A 232 -16.25 -9.98 -32.37
N LEU A 233 -17.07 -10.67 -33.19
CA LEU A 233 -16.74 -11.99 -33.69
C LEU A 233 -15.50 -11.96 -34.60
N THR A 234 -15.44 -10.97 -35.49
CA THR A 234 -14.30 -10.78 -36.42
C THR A 234 -13.01 -10.50 -35.63
N MET A 235 -13.07 -9.62 -34.62
CA MET A 235 -11.93 -9.31 -33.79
C MET A 235 -11.50 -10.50 -32.94
N LEU A 236 -12.45 -11.22 -32.35
CA LEU A 236 -12.16 -12.40 -31.54
C LEU A 236 -11.43 -13.46 -32.38
N ILE A 237 -11.93 -13.79 -33.53
CA ILE A 237 -11.33 -14.78 -34.44
C ILE A 237 -9.99 -14.26 -34.95
N GLY A 238 -9.94 -13.00 -35.45
CA GLY A 238 -8.74 -12.38 -36.01
C GLY A 238 -7.60 -12.34 -35.01
N PHE A 239 -7.82 -11.78 -33.82
CA PHE A 239 -6.78 -11.72 -32.78
C PHE A 239 -6.41 -13.09 -32.26
N SER A 240 -7.35 -14.03 -32.11
CA SER A 240 -7.04 -15.40 -31.67
C SER A 240 -6.11 -16.10 -32.66
N VAL A 241 -6.36 -15.98 -33.96
CA VAL A 241 -5.54 -16.57 -35.01
C VAL A 241 -4.17 -15.89 -35.07
N ILE A 242 -4.13 -14.56 -35.10
CA ILE A 242 -2.88 -13.79 -35.14
C ILE A 242 -1.99 -14.16 -33.94
N PHE A 243 -2.51 -14.13 -32.71
CA PHE A 243 -1.73 -14.44 -31.53
C PHE A 243 -1.30 -15.92 -31.51
N GLN A 244 -2.15 -16.85 -31.97
CA GLN A 244 -1.77 -18.25 -32.02
C GLN A 244 -0.63 -18.47 -33.04
N LEU A 245 -0.65 -17.81 -34.18
CA LEU A 245 0.43 -17.86 -35.16
C LEU A 245 1.70 -17.23 -34.59
N CYS A 246 1.60 -16.10 -33.90
CA CYS A 246 2.76 -15.44 -33.26
C CYS A 246 3.38 -16.33 -32.16
N ILE A 247 2.58 -17.06 -31.40
CA ILE A 247 3.09 -18.01 -30.39
C ILE A 247 3.84 -19.14 -31.07
N LEU A 248 3.28 -19.71 -32.13
CA LEU A 248 3.83 -20.89 -32.78
C LEU A 248 5.07 -20.56 -33.66
N ALA A 249 5.01 -19.44 -34.42
CA ALA A 249 6.08 -19.08 -35.37
C ALA A 249 7.24 -18.31 -34.70
N PHE A 250 6.92 -17.39 -33.76
CA PHE A 250 7.90 -16.46 -33.18
C PHE A 250 8.13 -16.67 -31.68
N ASN A 251 7.48 -17.65 -31.07
CA ASN A 251 7.52 -17.89 -29.62
C ASN A 251 7.23 -16.60 -28.78
N LEU A 252 6.34 -15.75 -29.32
CA LEU A 252 6.03 -14.45 -28.76
C LEU A 252 5.25 -14.60 -27.44
N ASN A 253 5.64 -13.82 -26.42
CA ASN A 253 4.92 -13.81 -25.16
C ASN A 253 3.67 -12.90 -25.22
N VAL A 254 2.51 -13.48 -25.55
CA VAL A 254 1.23 -12.79 -25.69
C VAL A 254 0.76 -12.20 -24.33
N PHE A 255 1.15 -12.78 -23.19
CA PHE A 255 0.84 -12.17 -21.87
C PHE A 255 1.42 -10.77 -21.75
N ARG A 256 2.60 -10.51 -22.33
CA ARG A 256 3.19 -9.16 -22.34
C ARG A 256 2.29 -8.17 -23.07
N ILE A 257 1.70 -8.56 -24.20
CA ILE A 257 0.78 -7.73 -24.96
C ILE A 257 -0.50 -7.49 -24.15
N ILE A 258 -1.12 -8.55 -23.60
CA ILE A 258 -2.33 -8.46 -22.80
C ILE A 258 -2.13 -7.54 -21.60
N ILE A 259 -1.04 -7.71 -20.86
CA ILE A 259 -0.76 -6.92 -19.64
C ILE A 259 -0.49 -5.45 -19.99
N LEU A 260 0.27 -5.16 -21.05
CA LEU A 260 0.51 -3.78 -21.47
C LEU A 260 -0.76 -3.14 -22.03
N SER A 261 -1.54 -3.84 -22.85
CA SER A 261 -2.83 -3.35 -23.34
C SER A 261 -3.84 -3.18 -22.21
N GLY A 262 -3.85 -4.09 -21.24
CA GLY A 262 -4.68 -3.97 -20.05
C GLY A 262 -4.27 -2.79 -19.16
N THR A 263 -2.96 -2.53 -19.02
CA THR A 263 -2.46 -1.33 -18.32
C THR A 263 -2.88 -0.05 -19.01
N PHE A 264 -2.74 0.00 -20.35
CA PHE A 264 -3.23 1.11 -21.17
C PHE A 264 -4.73 1.34 -20.98
N SER A 265 -5.52 0.29 -21.14
CA SER A 265 -6.98 0.35 -21.04
C SER A 265 -7.46 0.77 -19.66
N LEU A 266 -6.82 0.23 -18.61
CA LEU A 266 -7.18 0.59 -17.24
C LEU A 266 -6.76 2.00 -16.88
N ALA A 267 -5.60 2.47 -17.38
CA ALA A 267 -5.15 3.85 -17.23
C ALA A 267 -6.07 4.83 -17.98
N PHE A 268 -6.54 4.44 -19.18
CA PHE A 268 -7.54 5.19 -19.94
C PHE A 268 -8.88 5.26 -19.21
N ALA A 269 -9.39 4.12 -18.75
CA ALA A 269 -10.65 4.05 -18.02
C ALA A 269 -10.59 4.81 -16.68
N PHE A 270 -9.46 4.77 -15.99
CA PHE A 270 -9.17 5.55 -14.78
C PHE A 270 -9.29 7.05 -15.10
N ALA A 271 -8.54 7.56 -16.06
CA ALA A 271 -8.56 8.98 -16.38
C ALA A 271 -9.96 9.42 -16.90
N GLY A 272 -10.64 8.58 -17.66
CA GLY A 272 -12.00 8.84 -18.14
C GLY A 272 -13.04 8.93 -17.00
N ASN A 273 -12.88 8.15 -15.94
CA ASN A 273 -13.79 8.12 -14.79
C ASN A 273 -13.42 9.13 -13.70
N ASP A 274 -12.12 9.23 -13.34
CA ASP A 274 -11.69 9.92 -12.13
C ASP A 274 -11.26 11.38 -12.37
N LEU A 275 -11.10 11.83 -13.61
CA LEU A 275 -10.73 13.22 -13.88
C LEU A 275 -11.75 14.21 -13.34
N VAL A 276 -13.03 13.86 -13.33
CA VAL A 276 -14.10 14.69 -12.77
C VAL A 276 -13.91 14.96 -11.28
N ASN A 277 -13.31 14.03 -10.56
CA ASN A 277 -13.08 14.16 -9.13
C ASN A 277 -12.11 15.31 -8.81
N PHE A 278 -11.13 15.56 -9.67
CA PHE A 278 -10.08 16.57 -9.47
C PHE A 278 -10.41 17.93 -10.08
N VAL A 279 -11.03 17.94 -11.25
CA VAL A 279 -11.25 19.18 -12.00
C VAL A 279 -12.72 19.51 -12.25
N GLY A 280 -13.64 18.60 -11.93
CA GLY A 280 -15.07 18.79 -12.18
C GLY A 280 -15.64 19.99 -11.42
N VAL A 281 -15.34 20.09 -10.12
CA VAL A 281 -15.79 21.21 -9.27
C VAL A 281 -15.15 22.54 -9.68
N PRO A 282 -13.83 22.66 -9.89
CA PRO A 282 -13.24 23.89 -10.42
C PRO A 282 -13.78 24.33 -11.78
N LEU A 283 -14.06 23.39 -12.68
CA LEU A 283 -14.66 23.72 -13.98
C LEU A 283 -16.13 24.15 -13.86
N ALA A 284 -16.89 23.51 -12.97
CA ALA A 284 -18.24 23.96 -12.65
C ALA A 284 -18.25 25.36 -12.01
N ALA A 285 -17.26 25.68 -11.18
CA ALA A 285 -17.06 27.01 -10.64
C ALA A 285 -16.72 28.05 -11.73
N LEU A 286 -15.86 27.67 -12.70
CA LEU A 286 -15.55 28.51 -13.85
C LEU A 286 -16.81 28.80 -14.68
N ASP A 287 -17.62 27.79 -15.01
CA ASP A 287 -18.87 27.95 -15.73
C ASP A 287 -19.85 28.87 -14.98
N SER A 288 -19.94 28.69 -13.64
CA SER A 288 -20.77 29.54 -12.77
C SER A 288 -20.32 31.01 -12.79
N VAL A 289 -19.02 31.28 -12.77
CA VAL A 289 -18.49 32.65 -12.82
C VAL A 289 -18.73 33.25 -14.20
N LEU A 290 -18.51 32.52 -15.28
CA LEU A 290 -18.74 33.01 -16.65
C LEU A 290 -20.22 33.35 -16.91
N ASP A 291 -21.13 32.48 -16.44
CA ASP A 291 -22.57 32.71 -16.54
C ASP A 291 -23.00 33.92 -15.70
N PHE A 292 -22.53 34.02 -14.46
CA PHE A 292 -22.81 35.16 -13.59
C PHE A 292 -22.30 36.49 -14.19
N MET A 293 -21.08 36.48 -14.76
CA MET A 293 -20.55 37.70 -15.43
C MET A 293 -21.34 38.11 -16.69
N ALA A 294 -21.96 37.15 -17.36
CA ALA A 294 -22.76 37.42 -18.56
C ALA A 294 -24.20 37.88 -18.26
N HIS A 295 -24.85 37.35 -17.23
CA HIS A 295 -26.29 37.50 -16.99
C HIS A 295 -26.65 37.93 -15.55
N GLY A 296 -25.70 37.83 -14.59
CA GLY A 296 -25.98 38.05 -13.16
C GLY A 296 -26.02 39.56 -12.81
N SER A 297 -26.88 39.91 -11.82
CA SER A 297 -26.94 41.25 -11.25
C SER A 297 -26.35 41.29 -9.85
N GLU A 298 -26.82 40.44 -8.93
CA GLU A 298 -26.34 40.34 -7.54
C GLU A 298 -25.98 38.90 -7.17
N PRO A 299 -24.79 38.64 -6.59
CA PRO A 299 -24.32 37.30 -6.30
C PRO A 299 -25.21 36.47 -5.39
N GLY A 300 -25.91 37.13 -4.43
CA GLY A 300 -26.79 36.47 -3.46
C GLY A 300 -28.21 36.18 -3.99
N VAL A 301 -28.57 36.71 -5.14
CA VAL A 301 -29.94 36.60 -5.70
C VAL A 301 -29.96 35.75 -7.00
N TYR A 302 -28.87 35.83 -7.78
CA TYR A 302 -28.76 35.12 -9.02
C TYR A 302 -28.69 33.59 -8.85
N MET A 303 -29.74 32.88 -9.26
CA MET A 303 -29.86 31.41 -9.10
C MET A 303 -29.14 30.66 -10.22
N MET A 304 -28.43 29.58 -9.87
CA MET A 304 -27.53 28.85 -10.77
C MET A 304 -28.25 27.76 -11.58
N SER A 305 -29.35 28.12 -12.31
CA SER A 305 -30.05 27.16 -13.16
C SER A 305 -29.24 26.72 -14.37
N SER A 306 -28.26 27.52 -14.80
CA SER A 306 -27.37 27.23 -15.94
C SER A 306 -26.50 25.99 -15.75
N LEU A 307 -26.23 25.58 -14.49
CA LEU A 307 -25.46 24.35 -14.18
C LEU A 307 -26.24 23.05 -14.53
N LEU A 308 -27.55 23.15 -14.84
CA LEU A 308 -28.34 22.01 -15.36
C LEU A 308 -28.02 21.69 -16.80
N ASP A 309 -27.56 22.68 -17.56
CA ASP A 309 -27.17 22.51 -18.95
C ASP A 309 -25.74 21.93 -19.00
N ASP A 310 -25.49 21.04 -19.97
CA ASP A 310 -24.15 20.48 -20.20
C ASP A 310 -23.57 21.06 -21.50
N PRO A 311 -22.89 22.22 -21.46
CA PRO A 311 -22.30 22.83 -22.66
C PRO A 311 -21.07 22.05 -23.17
N GLY A 312 -20.72 20.94 -22.51
CA GLY A 312 -19.50 20.20 -22.78
C GLY A 312 -18.25 20.92 -22.25
N THR A 313 -17.33 20.17 -21.71
CA THR A 313 -16.07 20.74 -21.20
C THR A 313 -15.07 20.95 -22.34
N PRO A 314 -14.45 22.14 -22.48
CA PRO A 314 -13.46 22.37 -23.53
C PRO A 314 -12.27 21.39 -23.42
N THR A 315 -11.97 20.72 -24.52
CA THR A 315 -10.94 19.65 -24.58
C THR A 315 -9.55 20.12 -24.12
N PHE A 316 -9.26 21.43 -24.22
CA PHE A 316 -8.00 21.99 -23.76
C PHE A 316 -7.77 21.80 -22.25
N PHE A 317 -8.79 22.04 -21.41
CA PHE A 317 -8.67 21.83 -19.95
C PHE A 317 -8.47 20.36 -19.62
N LEU A 318 -9.16 19.46 -20.32
CA LEU A 318 -9.01 18.02 -20.14
C LEU A 318 -7.60 17.54 -20.52
N LEU A 319 -7.08 18.03 -21.64
CA LEU A 319 -5.72 17.70 -22.11
C LEU A 319 -4.65 18.22 -21.13
N PHE A 320 -4.81 19.46 -20.65
CA PHE A 320 -3.89 20.07 -19.68
C PHE A 320 -3.89 19.30 -18.36
N SER A 321 -5.06 18.91 -17.88
CA SER A 321 -5.20 18.08 -16.68
C SER A 321 -4.55 16.70 -16.87
N GLY A 322 -4.77 16.07 -18.03
CA GLY A 322 -4.10 14.82 -18.41
C GLY A 322 -2.57 14.94 -18.42
N LEU A 323 -2.05 16.08 -18.87
CA LEU A 323 -0.60 16.34 -18.83
C LEU A 323 -0.07 16.42 -17.39
N ILE A 324 -0.78 17.10 -16.48
CA ILE A 324 -0.42 17.17 -15.06
C ILE A 324 -0.46 15.75 -14.44
N MET A 325 -1.48 14.94 -14.77
CA MET A 325 -1.56 13.55 -14.31
C MET A 325 -0.33 12.74 -14.75
N VAL A 326 0.07 12.87 -16.02
CA VAL A 326 1.27 12.20 -16.54
C VAL A 326 2.54 12.68 -15.83
N MET A 327 2.71 13.98 -15.64
CA MET A 327 3.84 14.51 -14.88
C MET A 327 3.88 13.94 -13.45
N THR A 328 2.73 13.85 -12.79
CA THR A 328 2.61 13.26 -11.45
C THR A 328 3.07 11.81 -11.42
N LEU A 329 2.65 10.98 -12.38
CA LEU A 329 3.07 9.59 -12.48
C LEU A 329 4.60 9.43 -12.54
N TRP A 330 5.29 10.31 -13.27
CA TRP A 330 6.74 10.23 -13.43
C TRP A 330 7.53 10.77 -12.23
N PHE A 331 7.05 11.84 -11.60
CA PHE A 331 7.83 12.56 -10.59
C PHE A 331 7.43 12.27 -9.15
N SER A 332 6.22 11.74 -8.88
CA SER A 332 5.75 11.49 -7.51
C SER A 332 6.45 10.28 -6.88
N LYS A 333 7.13 10.54 -5.75
CA LYS A 333 7.68 9.48 -4.88
C LYS A 333 6.58 8.78 -4.07
N LYS A 334 5.53 9.53 -3.69
CA LYS A 334 4.37 9.01 -2.95
C LYS A 334 3.64 7.94 -3.80
N ALA A 335 3.45 8.17 -5.11
CA ALA A 335 2.85 7.21 -6.02
C ALA A 335 3.59 5.86 -6.01
N ARG A 336 4.91 5.87 -6.01
CA ARG A 336 5.71 4.62 -5.97
C ARG A 336 5.51 3.86 -4.66
N GLN A 337 5.37 4.54 -3.53
CA GLN A 337 5.13 3.90 -2.22
C GLN A 337 3.74 3.27 -2.17
N VAL A 338 2.70 3.96 -2.64
CA VAL A 338 1.33 3.44 -2.69
C VAL A 338 1.25 2.21 -3.60
N VAL A 339 1.88 2.25 -4.78
CA VAL A 339 1.96 1.10 -5.69
C VAL A 339 2.64 -0.10 -5.01
N GLN A 340 3.77 0.11 -4.31
CA GLN A 340 4.45 -0.97 -3.59
C GLN A 340 3.60 -1.56 -2.48
N THR A 341 2.89 -0.73 -1.71
CA THR A 341 1.95 -1.18 -0.66
C THR A 341 0.82 -2.02 -1.27
N SER A 342 0.23 -1.56 -2.38
CA SER A 342 -0.82 -2.28 -3.09
C SER A 342 -0.35 -3.64 -3.63
N ILE A 343 0.87 -3.71 -4.18
CA ILE A 343 1.50 -4.96 -4.62
C ILE A 343 1.65 -5.93 -3.44
N ASN A 344 2.13 -5.46 -2.29
CA ASN A 344 2.34 -6.29 -1.10
C ASN A 344 1.02 -6.84 -0.55
N LEU A 345 -0.04 -6.03 -0.48
CA LEU A 345 -1.36 -6.44 -0.01
C LEU A 345 -2.01 -7.52 -0.90
N SER A 346 -1.81 -7.45 -2.20
CA SER A 346 -2.39 -8.36 -3.18
C SER A 346 -1.49 -9.55 -3.55
N SER A 347 -0.26 -9.63 -2.98
CA SER A 347 0.72 -10.67 -3.27
C SER A 347 0.23 -12.08 -2.87
N SER A 348 0.62 -13.09 -3.65
CA SER A 348 0.36 -14.51 -3.37
C SER A 348 1.39 -15.15 -2.43
N GLN A 349 2.42 -14.42 -2.01
CA GLN A 349 3.49 -14.97 -1.19
C GLN A 349 3.02 -15.20 0.25
N SER A 350 3.12 -16.44 0.73
CA SER A 350 2.97 -16.78 2.14
C SER A 350 4.25 -16.42 2.90
N GLY A 351 4.12 -15.73 4.06
CA GLY A 351 5.25 -15.43 4.94
C GLY A 351 5.83 -14.01 4.84
N THR A 352 5.29 -13.15 3.98
CA THR A 352 5.56 -11.71 4.03
C THR A 352 4.81 -11.09 5.23
N HIS A 353 5.37 -10.03 5.80
CA HIS A 353 4.79 -9.29 6.92
C HIS A 353 3.30 -9.04 6.71
N GLU A 354 2.48 -9.66 7.55
CA GLU A 354 1.06 -9.34 7.64
C GLU A 354 0.94 -7.95 8.29
N GLN A 355 0.57 -6.95 7.50
CA GLN A 355 0.46 -5.56 7.93
C GLN A 355 -0.67 -5.34 8.94
N PHE A 356 -1.65 -6.25 8.95
CA PHE A 356 -2.86 -6.16 9.77
C PHE A 356 -2.92 -7.29 10.79
N GLY A 357 -3.37 -6.98 12.00
CA GLY A 357 -3.64 -7.98 13.03
C GLY A 357 -4.89 -8.81 12.75
N SER A 358 -5.09 -9.92 13.45
CA SER A 358 -6.33 -10.71 13.35
C SER A 358 -7.52 -9.98 13.96
N SER A 359 -8.65 -9.94 13.27
CA SER A 359 -9.91 -9.36 13.76
C SER A 359 -10.97 -10.43 14.08
N LEU A 360 -11.91 -10.13 14.97
CA LEU A 360 -13.04 -11.04 15.26
C LEU A 360 -13.88 -11.32 14.01
N PRO A 361 -14.33 -10.32 13.20
CA PRO A 361 -15.06 -10.58 11.97
C PRO A 361 -14.27 -11.42 10.97
N GLY A 362 -12.97 -11.16 10.81
CA GLY A 362 -12.10 -11.95 9.94
C GLY A 362 -12.05 -13.43 10.34
N ARG A 363 -11.96 -13.72 11.64
CA ARG A 363 -12.01 -15.11 12.14
C ARG A 363 -13.35 -15.78 11.89
N MET A 364 -14.47 -15.06 12.03
CA MET A 364 -15.81 -15.59 11.77
C MET A 364 -15.98 -15.96 10.29
N ILE A 365 -15.57 -15.08 9.37
CA ILE A 365 -15.62 -15.33 7.92
C ILE A 365 -14.79 -16.55 7.54
N VAL A 366 -13.54 -16.66 8.04
CA VAL A 366 -12.69 -17.83 7.76
C VAL A 366 -13.31 -19.13 8.28
N ARG A 367 -13.85 -19.13 9.50
CA ARG A 367 -14.54 -20.30 10.07
C ARG A 367 -15.74 -20.73 9.22
N SER A 368 -16.59 -19.79 8.82
CA SER A 368 -17.73 -20.05 7.96
C SER A 368 -17.31 -20.59 6.60
N SER A 369 -16.29 -20.01 5.99
CA SER A 369 -15.73 -20.47 4.71
C SER A 369 -15.15 -21.90 4.80
N LEU A 370 -14.45 -22.24 5.89
CA LEU A 370 -13.93 -23.58 6.13
C LEU A 370 -15.06 -24.62 6.30
N THR A 371 -16.12 -24.24 7.05
CA THR A 371 -17.29 -25.11 7.24
C THR A 371 -17.98 -25.36 5.91
N MET A 372 -18.20 -24.31 5.10
CA MET A 372 -18.81 -24.41 3.78
C MET A 372 -17.93 -25.23 2.81
N GLY A 373 -16.62 -25.03 2.84
CA GLY A 373 -15.67 -25.82 2.06
C GLY A 373 -15.67 -27.31 2.41
N ASN A 374 -15.85 -27.66 3.69
CA ASN A 374 -16.00 -29.06 4.12
C ASN A 374 -17.32 -29.68 3.62
N LEU A 375 -18.42 -28.91 3.66
CA LEU A 375 -19.72 -29.36 3.09
C LEU A 375 -19.60 -29.63 1.58
N VAL A 376 -18.97 -28.71 0.83
CA VAL A 376 -18.75 -28.89 -0.62
C VAL A 376 -17.89 -30.14 -0.90
N ARG A 377 -16.84 -30.36 -0.09
CA ARG A 377 -15.99 -31.57 -0.21
C ARG A 377 -16.75 -32.87 0.03
N GLN A 378 -17.75 -32.89 0.92
CA GLN A 378 -18.59 -34.09 1.15
C GLN A 378 -19.48 -34.38 -0.03
N ILE A 379 -19.90 -33.39 -0.81
CA ILE A 379 -20.79 -33.52 -1.96
C ILE A 379 -20.02 -33.95 -3.22
N LEU A 380 -18.76 -33.54 -3.38
CA LEU A 380 -17.95 -33.79 -4.56
C LEU A 380 -17.35 -35.21 -4.56
N PRO A 381 -17.44 -35.96 -5.66
CA PRO A 381 -16.79 -37.30 -5.78
C PRO A 381 -15.26 -37.18 -5.63
N ALA A 382 -14.63 -38.16 -4.98
CA ALA A 382 -13.19 -38.18 -4.70
C ALA A 382 -12.29 -37.94 -5.95
N PRO A 383 -12.57 -38.54 -7.15
CA PRO A 383 -11.78 -38.28 -8.35
C PRO A 383 -11.81 -36.81 -8.77
N MET A 384 -12.96 -36.15 -8.60
CA MET A 384 -13.15 -34.75 -8.95
C MET A 384 -12.41 -33.80 -7.98
N GLN A 385 -12.38 -34.19 -6.68
CA GLN A 385 -11.57 -33.44 -5.68
C GLN A 385 -10.09 -33.52 -6.01
N ILE A 386 -9.56 -34.69 -6.37
CA ILE A 386 -8.16 -34.89 -6.74
C ILE A 386 -7.81 -34.10 -8.01
N ALA A 387 -8.68 -34.18 -9.03
CA ALA A 387 -8.50 -33.44 -10.28
C ALA A 387 -8.47 -31.90 -10.04
N LEU A 388 -9.41 -31.42 -9.22
CA LEU A 388 -9.49 -30.00 -8.87
C LEU A 388 -8.27 -29.55 -8.09
N HIS A 389 -7.88 -30.29 -7.05
CA HIS A 389 -6.69 -29.96 -6.25
C HIS A 389 -5.41 -29.95 -7.07
N SER A 390 -5.27 -30.83 -8.05
CA SER A 390 -4.11 -30.86 -8.95
C SER A 390 -3.98 -29.59 -9.81
N ARG A 391 -5.11 -28.93 -10.15
CA ARG A 391 -5.13 -27.70 -10.95
C ARG A 391 -4.62 -26.48 -10.20
N PHE A 392 -4.81 -26.45 -8.87
CA PHE A 392 -4.43 -25.35 -7.99
C PHE A 392 -3.11 -25.60 -7.25
N LYS A 393 -2.34 -26.62 -7.63
CA LYS A 393 -1.04 -26.89 -7.02
C LYS A 393 -0.05 -25.79 -7.37
N PRO A 394 0.53 -25.06 -6.39
CA PRO A 394 1.48 -23.98 -6.67
C PRO A 394 2.74 -24.52 -7.34
N ARG A 395 3.36 -23.70 -8.20
CA ARG A 395 4.66 -24.02 -8.83
C ARG A 395 5.76 -23.99 -7.76
N LYS A 396 6.60 -25.02 -7.74
CA LYS A 396 7.83 -24.98 -6.96
C LYS A 396 8.80 -24.05 -7.67
N LEU A 397 9.29 -23.05 -6.96
CA LEU A 397 10.32 -22.13 -7.47
C LEU A 397 11.63 -22.90 -7.67
N GLU A 398 12.30 -22.67 -8.79
CA GLU A 398 13.64 -23.17 -9.02
C GLU A 398 14.65 -22.42 -8.14
N ARG A 399 15.77 -23.08 -7.78
CA ARG A 399 16.82 -22.46 -6.98
C ARG A 399 17.36 -21.22 -7.70
N GLY A 400 17.19 -20.04 -7.06
CA GLY A 400 17.64 -18.75 -7.61
C GLY A 400 16.56 -17.92 -8.30
N GLU A 401 15.33 -18.43 -8.46
CA GLU A 401 14.21 -17.67 -9.01
C GLU A 401 13.55 -16.84 -7.90
N ALA A 402 13.58 -15.50 -8.04
CA ALA A 402 12.90 -14.62 -7.08
C ALA A 402 11.38 -14.78 -7.22
N PRO A 403 10.65 -15.03 -6.12
CA PRO A 403 9.20 -15.18 -6.18
C PRO A 403 8.53 -13.91 -6.67
N LEU A 404 7.63 -14.05 -7.66
CA LEU A 404 6.82 -12.94 -8.16
C LEU A 404 5.60 -12.72 -7.25
N PRO A 405 5.20 -11.46 -6.98
CA PRO A 405 3.95 -11.16 -6.27
C PRO A 405 2.71 -11.79 -6.90
N PHE A 406 2.62 -11.77 -8.24
CA PHE A 406 1.60 -12.47 -9.03
C PHE A 406 2.21 -13.10 -10.28
N ASP A 407 1.54 -14.13 -10.82
CA ASP A 407 1.88 -14.69 -12.13
C ASP A 407 1.22 -13.89 -13.28
N TYR A 408 1.64 -14.17 -14.51
CA TYR A 408 1.14 -13.46 -15.71
C TYR A 408 -0.35 -13.67 -15.96
N VAL A 409 -0.87 -14.84 -15.63
CA VAL A 409 -2.30 -15.17 -15.81
C VAL A 409 -3.16 -14.29 -14.92
N ARG A 410 -2.83 -14.21 -13.63
CA ARG A 410 -3.56 -13.38 -12.67
C ARG A 410 -3.41 -11.89 -12.97
N ALA A 411 -2.20 -11.44 -13.35
CA ALA A 411 -1.99 -10.05 -13.73
C ALA A 411 -2.86 -9.66 -14.96
N SER A 412 -2.97 -10.56 -15.95
CA SER A 412 -3.83 -10.36 -17.12
C SER A 412 -5.30 -10.26 -16.73
N VAL A 413 -5.80 -11.19 -15.90
CA VAL A 413 -7.20 -11.18 -15.44
C VAL A 413 -7.49 -9.89 -14.65
N ASN A 414 -6.62 -9.50 -13.72
CA ASN A 414 -6.83 -8.29 -12.93
C ASN A 414 -6.98 -7.04 -13.80
N LEU A 415 -6.07 -6.84 -14.77
CA LEU A 415 -6.07 -5.65 -15.62
C LEU A 415 -7.26 -5.64 -16.59
N VAL A 416 -7.52 -6.76 -17.26
CA VAL A 416 -8.61 -6.85 -18.25
C VAL A 416 -9.97 -6.70 -17.56
N LEU A 417 -10.21 -7.43 -16.47
CA LEU A 417 -11.50 -7.42 -15.79
C LEU A 417 -11.78 -6.07 -15.12
N SER A 418 -10.79 -5.48 -14.45
CA SER A 418 -10.94 -4.14 -13.86
C SER A 418 -11.25 -3.09 -14.92
N SER A 419 -10.54 -3.14 -16.07
CA SER A 419 -10.79 -2.24 -17.18
C SER A 419 -12.23 -2.39 -17.73
N ILE A 420 -12.71 -3.62 -17.90
CA ILE A 420 -14.08 -3.91 -18.34
C ILE A 420 -15.10 -3.30 -17.36
N LEU A 421 -14.95 -3.55 -16.07
CA LEU A 421 -15.91 -3.11 -15.06
C LEU A 421 -15.97 -1.58 -14.98
N ILE A 422 -14.80 -0.90 -14.98
CA ILE A 422 -14.74 0.56 -14.90
C ILE A 422 -15.28 1.19 -16.19
N ALA A 423 -14.83 0.73 -17.36
CA ALA A 423 -15.31 1.28 -18.63
C ALA A 423 -16.82 1.06 -18.83
N SER A 424 -17.37 -0.07 -18.36
CA SER A 424 -18.81 -0.32 -18.39
C SER A 424 -19.58 0.70 -17.56
N ALA A 425 -19.12 1.00 -16.35
CA ALA A 425 -19.76 1.98 -15.47
C ALA A 425 -19.65 3.39 -16.04
N THR A 426 -18.48 3.77 -16.53
CA THR A 426 -18.26 5.08 -17.17
C THR A 426 -19.19 5.27 -18.38
N SER A 427 -19.42 4.22 -19.19
CA SER A 427 -20.35 4.26 -20.31
C SER A 427 -21.82 4.47 -19.91
N LEU A 428 -22.16 4.10 -18.67
CA LEU A 428 -23.49 4.32 -18.08
C LEU A 428 -23.57 5.64 -17.29
N LYS A 429 -22.52 6.47 -17.35
CA LYS A 429 -22.36 7.70 -16.55
C LYS A 429 -22.50 7.46 -15.04
N LEU A 430 -22.12 6.26 -14.56
CA LEU A 430 -22.10 5.91 -13.14
C LEU A 430 -20.67 6.07 -12.62
N PRO A 431 -20.41 7.04 -11.73
CA PRO A 431 -19.12 7.20 -11.12
C PRO A 431 -18.88 6.01 -10.18
N LEU A 432 -17.82 5.26 -10.42
CA LEU A 432 -17.34 4.20 -9.57
C LEU A 432 -16.00 4.57 -8.98
N SER A 433 -15.71 4.00 -7.82
CA SER A 433 -14.35 4.06 -7.29
C SER A 433 -13.45 3.08 -8.04
N THR A 434 -12.54 3.60 -8.85
CA THR A 434 -11.54 2.79 -9.57
C THR A 434 -10.64 2.04 -8.59
N THR A 435 -10.30 2.67 -7.46
CA THR A 435 -9.54 2.05 -6.37
C THR A 435 -10.27 0.85 -5.77
N TYR A 436 -11.58 0.97 -5.50
CA TYR A 436 -12.35 -0.15 -4.92
C TYR A 436 -12.47 -1.32 -5.89
N VAL A 437 -12.80 -1.02 -7.17
CA VAL A 437 -12.95 -2.06 -8.19
C VAL A 437 -11.64 -2.81 -8.42
N THR A 438 -10.54 -2.12 -8.64
CA THR A 438 -9.23 -2.74 -8.91
C THR A 438 -8.71 -3.53 -7.73
N PHE A 439 -8.86 -3.00 -6.51
CA PHE A 439 -8.48 -3.69 -5.28
C PHE A 439 -9.32 -4.96 -5.06
N MET A 440 -10.64 -4.88 -5.25
CA MET A 440 -11.52 -6.02 -5.02
C MET A 440 -11.39 -7.09 -6.10
N VAL A 441 -11.12 -6.75 -7.36
CA VAL A 441 -10.75 -7.72 -8.41
C VAL A 441 -9.44 -8.44 -8.03
N ALA A 442 -8.43 -7.70 -7.58
CA ALA A 442 -7.15 -8.27 -7.17
C ALA A 442 -7.29 -9.17 -5.92
N MET A 443 -8.17 -8.82 -4.98
CA MET A 443 -8.46 -9.65 -3.80
C MET A 443 -9.26 -10.90 -4.19
N GLY A 444 -10.28 -10.76 -5.04
CA GLY A 444 -11.07 -11.90 -5.54
C GLY A 444 -10.21 -12.89 -6.33
N SER A 445 -9.35 -12.41 -7.21
CA SER A 445 -8.41 -13.27 -7.95
C SER A 445 -7.38 -13.93 -7.02
N SER A 446 -6.93 -13.24 -5.97
CA SER A 446 -6.05 -13.80 -4.94
C SER A 446 -6.73 -14.92 -4.15
N PHE A 447 -7.99 -14.71 -3.81
CA PHE A 447 -8.81 -15.70 -3.12
C PHE A 447 -8.99 -16.96 -3.99
N ALA A 448 -9.35 -16.80 -5.26
CA ALA A 448 -9.53 -17.89 -6.21
C ALA A 448 -8.24 -18.71 -6.45
N ASP A 449 -7.08 -18.08 -6.43
CA ASP A 449 -5.78 -18.75 -6.57
C ASP A 449 -5.35 -19.55 -5.32
N GLY A 450 -6.15 -19.53 -4.24
CA GLY A 450 -5.79 -20.17 -2.99
C GLY A 450 -4.59 -19.50 -2.29
N ALA A 451 -4.28 -18.26 -2.63
CA ALA A 451 -3.20 -17.50 -2.01
C ALA A 451 -3.50 -17.14 -0.54
N TRP A 452 -4.73 -17.35 -0.09
CA TRP A 452 -5.15 -17.21 1.30
C TRP A 452 -5.03 -18.56 2.02
N ASP A 453 -3.81 -18.94 2.31
CA ASP A 453 -3.51 -20.16 3.04
C ASP A 453 -4.13 -20.10 4.45
N ARG A 454 -4.38 -21.28 5.05
CA ARG A 454 -5.06 -21.42 6.34
C ARG A 454 -4.46 -20.53 7.45
N GLU A 455 -3.15 -20.30 7.41
CA GLU A 455 -2.45 -19.48 8.39
C GLU A 455 -2.56 -17.97 8.11
N SER A 456 -2.60 -17.57 6.83
CA SER A 456 -2.63 -16.16 6.41
C SER A 456 -4.05 -15.62 6.17
N ALA A 457 -5.04 -16.49 5.91
CA ALA A 457 -6.40 -16.10 5.54
C ALA A 457 -7.06 -15.12 6.53
N VAL A 458 -6.90 -15.35 7.85
CA VAL A 458 -7.49 -14.48 8.88
C VAL A 458 -6.93 -13.07 8.80
N TYR A 459 -5.62 -12.93 8.62
CA TYR A 459 -4.94 -11.63 8.54
C TYR A 459 -5.33 -10.89 7.26
N ARG A 460 -5.40 -11.59 6.12
CA ARG A 460 -5.78 -11.01 4.83
C ARG A 460 -7.23 -10.55 4.81
N ILE A 461 -8.17 -11.36 5.32
CA ILE A 461 -9.57 -10.94 5.46
C ILE A 461 -9.68 -9.76 6.43
N SER A 462 -8.93 -9.77 7.54
CA SER A 462 -8.89 -8.63 8.45
C SER A 462 -8.36 -7.38 7.76
N GLY A 463 -7.33 -7.51 6.91
CA GLY A 463 -6.81 -6.41 6.09
C GLY A 463 -7.86 -5.85 5.13
N VAL A 464 -8.56 -6.72 4.39
CA VAL A 464 -9.65 -6.31 3.49
C VAL A 464 -10.76 -5.59 4.25
N LEU A 465 -11.19 -6.13 5.41
CA LEU A 465 -12.21 -5.49 6.24
C LEU A 465 -11.75 -4.14 6.80
N THR A 466 -10.48 -4.02 7.17
CA THR A 466 -9.90 -2.74 7.63
C THR A 466 -9.91 -1.71 6.51
N VAL A 467 -9.56 -2.10 5.28
CA VAL A 467 -9.61 -1.22 4.10
C VAL A 467 -11.04 -0.79 3.81
N ILE A 468 -12.00 -1.72 3.80
CA ILE A 468 -13.43 -1.40 3.61
C ILE A 468 -13.93 -0.46 4.72
N SER A 469 -13.58 -0.70 5.99
CA SER A 469 -13.93 0.21 7.09
C SER A 469 -13.31 1.59 6.91
N GLY A 470 -12.08 1.67 6.40
CA GLY A 470 -11.42 2.91 6.01
C GLY A 470 -12.21 3.68 4.95
N TRP A 471 -12.81 2.99 3.99
CA TRP A 471 -13.64 3.61 2.95
C TRP A 471 -14.90 4.28 3.51
N PHE A 472 -15.59 3.62 4.45
CA PHE A 472 -16.72 4.23 5.15
C PHE A 472 -16.29 5.45 5.99
N LEU A 473 -15.13 5.35 6.65
CA LEU A 473 -14.57 6.47 7.39
C LEU A 473 -14.22 7.64 6.47
N THR A 474 -13.70 7.37 5.28
CA THR A 474 -13.44 8.40 4.25
C THR A 474 -14.73 9.14 3.88
N ALA A 475 -15.79 8.40 3.55
CA ALA A 475 -17.09 8.99 3.20
C ALA A 475 -17.63 9.90 4.32
N LEU A 476 -17.62 9.42 5.56
CA LEU A 476 -18.08 10.18 6.72
C LEU A 476 -17.23 11.43 6.99
N SER A 477 -15.88 11.28 6.95
CA SER A 477 -14.97 12.40 7.17
C SER A 477 -15.07 13.43 6.06
N ALA A 478 -15.26 13.00 4.80
CA ALA A 478 -15.45 13.87 3.64
C ALA A 478 -16.70 14.74 3.81
N ALA A 479 -17.87 14.12 4.07
CA ALA A 479 -19.12 14.85 4.28
C ALA A 479 -19.04 15.82 5.47
N THR A 480 -18.50 15.36 6.61
CA THR A 480 -18.42 16.19 7.82
C THR A 480 -17.42 17.33 7.69
N CYS A 481 -16.26 17.10 7.08
CA CYS A 481 -15.23 18.12 6.87
C CYS A 481 -15.72 19.21 5.92
N ALA A 482 -16.26 18.81 4.74
CA ALA A 482 -16.76 19.74 3.75
C ALA A 482 -17.98 20.53 4.28
N GLY A 483 -18.92 19.86 4.98
CA GLY A 483 -20.05 20.52 5.65
C GLY A 483 -19.60 21.52 6.71
N PHE A 484 -18.60 21.16 7.52
CA PHE A 484 -18.05 22.05 8.54
C PHE A 484 -17.39 23.29 7.92
N ILE A 485 -16.55 23.10 6.89
CA ILE A 485 -15.90 24.22 6.16
C ILE A 485 -16.95 25.11 5.52
N CYS A 486 -17.96 24.53 4.87
CA CYS A 486 -19.06 25.28 4.27
C CYS A 486 -19.79 26.14 5.32
N THR A 487 -20.15 25.56 6.47
CA THR A 487 -20.79 26.28 7.57
C THR A 487 -19.93 27.43 8.10
N LEU A 488 -18.63 27.20 8.27
CA LEU A 488 -17.69 28.25 8.71
C LEU A 488 -17.65 29.43 7.74
N VAL A 489 -17.62 29.15 6.42
CA VAL A 489 -17.60 30.21 5.41
C VAL A 489 -18.94 30.94 5.33
N MET A 490 -20.07 30.22 5.42
CA MET A 490 -21.40 30.83 5.45
C MET A 490 -21.58 31.79 6.65
N LEU A 491 -21.08 31.43 7.83
CA LEU A 491 -21.13 32.25 9.04
C LEU A 491 -20.14 33.41 9.02
N GLY A 492 -18.90 33.18 8.58
CA GLY A 492 -17.81 34.13 8.68
C GLY A 492 -17.56 34.97 7.43
N GLY A 493 -18.28 34.67 6.33
CA GLY A 493 -18.18 35.38 5.07
C GLY A 493 -16.77 35.42 4.46
N ASN A 494 -16.46 36.48 3.75
CA ASN A 494 -15.21 36.62 2.99
C ASN A 494 -13.93 36.54 3.85
N TRP A 495 -13.99 37.01 5.10
CA TRP A 495 -12.84 36.95 6.02
C TRP A 495 -12.49 35.53 6.41
N MET A 496 -13.48 34.69 6.64
CA MET A 496 -13.27 33.28 6.94
C MET A 496 -12.67 32.53 5.73
N CYS A 497 -13.16 32.85 4.51
CA CYS A 497 -12.63 32.29 3.28
C CYS A 497 -11.13 32.64 3.13
N CYS A 498 -10.73 33.90 3.31
CA CYS A 498 -9.32 34.32 3.27
C CYS A 498 -8.47 33.62 4.34
N GLY A 499 -9.01 33.46 5.56
CA GLY A 499 -8.32 32.75 6.64
C GLY A 499 -8.11 31.27 6.30
N LEU A 500 -9.10 30.61 5.72
CA LEU A 500 -9.00 29.20 5.28
C LEU A 500 -8.02 29.04 4.12
N ILE A 501 -7.99 29.95 3.15
CA ILE A 501 -6.99 29.96 2.06
C ILE A 501 -5.58 29.98 2.65
N LEU A 502 -5.31 30.92 3.59
CA LEU A 502 -4.00 31.02 4.23
C LEU A 502 -3.65 29.75 5.02
N LEU A 503 -4.62 29.18 5.77
CA LEU A 503 -4.44 27.95 6.53
C LEU A 503 -4.07 26.80 5.60
N VAL A 504 -4.84 26.57 4.52
CA VAL A 504 -4.62 25.49 3.57
C VAL A 504 -3.26 25.60 2.91
N VAL A 505 -2.91 26.78 2.40
CA VAL A 505 -1.58 27.01 1.80
C VAL A 505 -0.47 26.71 2.80
N THR A 506 -0.61 27.15 4.05
CA THR A 506 0.38 26.89 5.11
C THR A 506 0.50 25.39 5.40
N LEU A 507 -0.62 24.66 5.51
CA LEU A 507 -0.60 23.22 5.76
C LEU A 507 0.02 22.46 4.60
N LEU A 508 -0.30 22.81 3.35
CA LEU A 508 0.24 22.16 2.16
C LEU A 508 1.75 22.40 2.00
N VAL A 509 2.21 23.63 2.25
CA VAL A 509 3.64 23.94 2.26
C VAL A 509 4.35 23.15 3.35
N ARG A 510 3.80 23.09 4.56
CA ARG A 510 4.36 22.32 5.68
C ARG A 510 4.42 20.82 5.37
N SER A 511 3.35 20.24 4.84
CA SER A 511 3.25 18.80 4.56
C SER A 511 4.21 18.35 3.46
N ASN A 512 4.35 19.15 2.39
CA ASN A 512 5.10 18.71 1.22
C ASN A 512 6.56 19.19 1.19
N PHE A 513 6.85 20.39 1.75
CA PHE A 513 8.19 20.98 1.70
C PHE A 513 8.93 20.94 3.02
N LEU A 514 8.23 21.05 4.17
CA LEU A 514 8.84 21.12 5.50
C LEU A 514 8.74 19.80 6.27
N ALA A 515 7.99 18.81 5.81
CA ALA A 515 7.95 17.51 6.44
C ALA A 515 9.36 16.90 6.41
N LYS A 516 10.01 16.82 7.59
CA LYS A 516 11.26 16.08 7.75
C LYS A 516 11.01 14.68 7.18
N LYS A 517 11.88 14.29 6.26
CA LYS A 517 11.99 12.89 5.84
C LYS A 517 11.92 12.04 7.12
N LYS A 518 10.88 11.22 7.27
CA LYS A 518 10.92 10.13 8.24
C LYS A 518 12.16 9.37 7.86
N GLU A 519 13.19 9.45 8.68
CA GLU A 519 14.37 8.61 8.51
C GLU A 519 13.80 7.20 8.46
N THR A 520 13.96 6.55 7.33
CA THR A 520 13.75 5.11 7.21
C THR A 520 14.61 4.53 8.30
N GLY A 521 13.97 3.96 9.33
CA GLY A 521 14.63 3.49 10.54
C GLY A 521 15.89 2.74 10.17
N ASP A 522 16.93 2.88 10.99
CA ASP A 522 18.24 2.30 10.78
C ASP A 522 18.13 0.92 10.12
N GLU A 523 18.69 0.79 8.93
CA GLU A 523 18.67 -0.44 8.17
C GLU A 523 19.69 -1.38 8.82
N PHE A 524 19.20 -2.35 9.60
CA PHE A 524 20.03 -3.28 10.37
C PHE A 524 20.46 -4.52 9.56
N PHE A 525 19.88 -4.73 8.37
CA PHE A 525 20.18 -5.90 7.55
C PHE A 525 21.37 -5.65 6.64
N PRO A 526 22.19 -6.69 6.40
CA PRO A 526 23.34 -6.58 5.52
C PRO A 526 22.89 -6.29 4.08
N LYS A 527 23.69 -5.49 3.37
CA LYS A 527 23.45 -5.14 1.96
C LYS A 527 23.74 -6.29 0.99
N ALA A 528 24.60 -7.20 1.41
CA ALA A 528 24.96 -8.43 0.70
C ALA A 528 24.90 -9.62 1.65
N SER A 529 24.92 -10.84 1.12
CA SER A 529 24.82 -12.07 1.92
C SER A 529 26.19 -12.64 2.34
N ASP A 530 27.28 -11.95 2.02
CA ASP A 530 28.63 -12.33 2.39
C ASP A 530 28.92 -12.11 3.88
N SER A 531 29.85 -12.88 4.46
CA SER A 531 30.17 -12.88 5.89
C SER A 531 30.62 -11.52 6.43
N ASN A 532 31.34 -10.72 5.64
CA ASN A 532 31.79 -9.38 6.04
C ASN A 532 30.64 -8.38 6.16
N SER A 533 29.72 -8.36 5.18
CA SER A 533 28.50 -7.53 5.24
C SER A 533 27.62 -7.92 6.43
N VAL A 534 27.51 -9.23 6.73
CA VAL A 534 26.76 -9.75 7.87
C VAL A 534 27.41 -9.30 9.19
N ARG A 535 28.75 -9.32 9.29
CA ARG A 535 29.53 -8.85 10.45
C ARG A 535 29.30 -7.36 10.71
N GLU A 536 29.41 -6.53 9.65
CA GLU A 536 29.18 -5.09 9.75
C GLU A 536 27.75 -4.76 10.20
N ALA A 537 26.77 -5.43 9.62
CA ALA A 537 25.37 -5.27 10.00
C ALA A 537 25.09 -5.68 11.45
N LEU A 538 25.67 -6.80 11.90
CA LEU A 538 25.53 -7.25 13.29
C LEU A 538 26.17 -6.24 14.26
N ASN A 539 27.38 -5.79 13.99
CA ASN A 539 28.08 -4.82 14.83
C ASN A 539 27.30 -3.50 14.95
N LYS A 540 26.78 -2.99 13.84
CA LYS A 540 25.91 -1.79 13.81
C LYS A 540 24.62 -2.01 14.60
N MET A 541 23.94 -3.15 14.36
CA MET A 541 22.70 -3.49 15.07
C MET A 541 22.93 -3.58 16.57
N VAL A 542 23.97 -4.29 17.00
CA VAL A 542 24.28 -4.49 18.41
C VAL A 542 24.61 -3.16 19.10
N GLY A 543 25.48 -2.32 18.53
CA GLY A 543 25.86 -1.04 19.12
C GLY A 543 24.67 -0.11 19.27
N THR A 544 23.89 0.08 18.21
CA THR A 544 22.77 1.01 18.21
C THR A 544 21.59 0.52 19.05
N TYR A 545 21.27 -0.78 18.97
CA TYR A 545 20.04 -1.29 19.56
C TYR A 545 20.17 -1.54 21.06
N LEU A 546 21.30 -2.06 21.51
CA LEU A 546 21.53 -2.27 22.96
C LEU A 546 21.52 -0.94 23.72
N ALA A 547 22.16 0.09 23.19
CA ALA A 547 22.14 1.42 23.79
C ALA A 547 20.70 1.99 23.87
N LYS A 548 19.92 1.88 22.80
CA LYS A 548 18.52 2.33 22.79
C LYS A 548 17.64 1.54 23.78
N THR A 549 17.85 0.24 23.92
CA THR A 549 17.03 -0.61 24.80
C THR A 549 17.35 -0.39 26.27
N SER A 550 18.62 -0.20 26.64
CA SER A 550 19.02 0.12 28.01
C SER A 550 18.55 1.52 28.43
N ASP A 551 18.69 2.52 27.55
CA ASP A 551 18.18 3.88 27.77
C ASP A 551 16.66 3.89 27.96
N LEU A 552 15.93 3.09 27.15
CA LEU A 552 14.48 2.97 27.26
C LEU A 552 14.06 2.32 28.59
N PHE A 553 14.78 1.30 29.05
CA PHE A 553 14.53 0.68 30.35
C PHE A 553 14.75 1.67 31.49
N GLU A 554 15.90 2.38 31.51
CA GLU A 554 16.22 3.40 32.51
C GLU A 554 15.18 4.53 32.54
N LYS A 555 14.81 5.07 31.35
CA LYS A 555 13.77 6.08 31.24
C LYS A 555 12.40 5.58 31.70
N THR A 556 12.10 4.30 31.49
CA THR A 556 10.84 3.70 31.98
C THR A 556 10.83 3.65 33.50
N VAL A 557 11.93 3.26 34.13
CA VAL A 557 12.08 3.23 35.60
C VAL A 557 11.99 4.64 36.18
N THR A 558 12.74 5.59 35.65
CA THR A 558 12.76 6.98 36.16
C THR A 558 11.41 7.66 36.01
N THR A 559 10.80 7.58 34.83
CA THR A 559 9.47 8.16 34.54
C THR A 559 8.37 7.55 35.38
N PHE A 560 8.45 6.24 35.69
CA PHE A 560 7.56 5.55 36.61
C PHE A 560 7.70 6.08 38.05
N LEU A 561 8.94 6.23 38.52
CA LEU A 561 9.21 6.70 39.87
C LEU A 561 8.85 8.18 40.09
N ASP A 562 8.79 8.94 39.03
CA ASP A 562 8.34 10.36 38.98
C ASP A 562 6.82 10.51 38.80
N ASP A 563 6.05 9.42 38.80
CA ASP A 563 4.57 9.38 38.62
C ASP A 563 4.10 10.12 37.37
N ASN A 564 4.87 10.05 36.27
CA ASN A 564 4.61 10.82 35.05
C ASN A 564 3.91 9.98 33.97
N GLU A 565 2.57 10.00 33.97
CA GLU A 565 1.75 9.26 33.00
C GLU A 565 2.02 9.69 31.54
N SER A 566 2.18 10.99 31.30
CA SER A 566 2.40 11.52 29.94
C SER A 566 3.74 11.06 29.34
N GLY A 567 4.78 10.99 30.18
CA GLY A 567 6.08 10.42 29.85
C GLY A 567 5.98 8.94 29.49
N LEU A 568 5.31 8.14 30.34
CA LEU A 568 5.11 6.71 30.10
C LEU A 568 4.31 6.42 28.82
N ARG A 569 3.37 7.27 28.44
CA ARG A 569 2.63 7.15 27.18
C ARG A 569 3.56 7.31 25.97
N ARG A 570 4.52 8.23 26.02
CA ARG A 570 5.56 8.42 24.99
C ARG A 570 6.51 7.21 24.95
N LEU A 571 7.02 6.78 26.09
CA LEU A 571 7.92 5.63 26.19
C LEU A 571 7.29 4.33 25.70
N LYS A 572 5.98 4.12 25.93
CA LYS A 572 5.24 3.00 25.32
C LYS A 572 5.24 3.08 23.80
N THR A 573 5.06 4.27 23.22
CA THR A 573 5.12 4.45 21.77
C THR A 573 6.52 4.18 21.24
N ASP A 574 7.56 4.67 21.91
CA ASP A 574 8.96 4.46 21.54
C ASP A 574 9.33 2.96 21.62
N ALA A 575 8.90 2.26 22.68
CA ALA A 575 9.10 0.81 22.81
C ALA A 575 8.39 0.03 21.69
N THR A 576 7.18 0.42 21.35
CA THR A 576 6.42 -0.20 20.25
C THR A 576 7.12 0.06 18.91
N GLN A 577 7.53 1.29 18.64
CA GLN A 577 8.26 1.62 17.43
C GLN A 577 9.59 0.87 17.31
N LEU A 578 10.32 0.71 18.42
CA LEU A 578 11.58 -0.03 18.48
C LEU A 578 11.38 -1.51 18.14
N PHE A 579 10.36 -2.14 18.71
CA PHE A 579 9.98 -3.52 18.40
C PHE A 579 9.50 -3.70 16.97
N ASP A 580 8.65 -2.78 16.47
CA ASP A 580 8.09 -2.83 15.13
C ASP A 580 9.18 -2.64 14.06
N THR A 581 10.16 -1.76 14.30
CA THR A 581 11.30 -1.55 13.39
C THR A 581 12.05 -2.85 13.13
N LEU A 582 12.37 -3.61 14.19
CA LEU A 582 13.00 -4.92 14.02
C LEU A 582 12.05 -5.96 13.42
N SER A 583 10.79 -5.95 13.83
CA SER A 583 9.80 -6.93 13.35
C SER A 583 9.51 -6.76 11.85
N GLN A 584 9.48 -5.53 11.34
CA GLN A 584 9.31 -5.23 9.90
C GLN A 584 10.49 -5.72 9.06
N GLN A 585 11.68 -5.79 9.61
CA GLN A 585 12.88 -6.24 8.90
C GLN A 585 13.01 -7.79 8.84
N ARG A 586 12.09 -8.53 9.46
CA ARG A 586 12.11 -10.00 9.45
C ARG A 586 12.03 -10.58 8.03
N SER A 587 11.27 -9.96 7.14
CA SER A 587 11.15 -10.38 5.74
C SER A 587 12.46 -10.24 4.96
N ALA A 588 13.28 -9.23 5.29
CA ALA A 588 14.58 -9.03 4.68
C ALA A 588 15.54 -10.20 4.98
N TYR A 589 15.46 -10.78 6.19
CA TYR A 589 16.21 -11.99 6.51
C TYR A 589 15.84 -13.17 5.61
N TYR A 590 14.54 -13.43 5.40
CA TYR A 590 14.12 -14.55 4.55
C TYR A 590 14.50 -14.33 3.10
N SER A 591 14.43 -13.10 2.60
CA SER A 591 14.88 -12.78 1.22
C SER A 591 16.40 -12.94 1.07
N MET A 592 17.17 -12.62 2.09
CA MET A 592 18.62 -12.83 2.13
C MET A 592 18.96 -14.34 2.16
N ALA A 593 18.21 -15.13 2.91
CA ALA A 593 18.41 -16.58 2.98
C ALA A 593 18.00 -17.31 1.68
N GLN A 594 17.05 -16.76 0.93
CA GLN A 594 16.58 -17.32 -0.36
C GLN A 594 17.44 -16.88 -1.55
N GLY A 595 18.15 -15.74 -1.45
CA GLY A 595 18.96 -15.16 -2.52
C GLY A 595 20.36 -15.75 -2.66
N SER A 596 20.74 -16.76 -1.88
CA SER A 596 22.04 -17.40 -1.94
C SER A 596 22.19 -18.22 -3.22
N GLY A 597 22.95 -17.66 -4.19
CA GLY A 597 23.32 -18.34 -5.43
C GLY A 597 24.40 -19.42 -5.23
N ALA A 598 24.81 -20.05 -6.32
CA ALA A 598 25.78 -21.15 -6.36
C ALA A 598 27.21 -20.83 -5.80
N ALA A 599 27.45 -19.59 -5.39
CA ALA A 599 28.72 -19.11 -4.81
C ALA A 599 28.71 -19.01 -3.26
N ASP A 600 27.69 -19.53 -2.58
CA ASP A 600 27.52 -19.41 -1.14
C ASP A 600 28.49 -20.34 -0.39
N THR A 601 29.41 -19.77 0.38
CA THR A 601 30.37 -20.54 1.18
C THR A 601 29.73 -21.03 2.47
N LYS A 602 30.30 -22.08 3.09
CA LYS A 602 29.85 -22.54 4.41
C LYS A 602 29.97 -21.45 5.46
N LEU A 603 31.02 -20.61 5.37
CA LEU A 603 31.22 -19.46 6.22
C LEU A 603 30.08 -18.44 6.12
N ASP A 604 29.60 -18.16 4.92
CA ASP A 604 28.50 -17.22 4.72
C ASP A 604 27.18 -17.75 5.32
N GLN A 605 26.99 -19.06 5.28
CA GLN A 605 25.84 -19.72 5.93
C GLN A 605 25.95 -19.63 7.46
N ASP A 606 27.11 -19.91 8.04
CA ASP A 606 27.36 -19.83 9.47
C ASP A 606 27.24 -18.38 9.99
N ALA A 607 27.77 -17.41 9.24
CA ALA A 607 27.63 -15.99 9.55
C ALA A 607 26.15 -15.53 9.57
N ARG A 608 25.36 -15.94 8.58
CA ARG A 608 23.92 -15.65 8.56
C ARG A 608 23.17 -16.33 9.72
N TYR A 609 23.58 -17.52 10.12
CA TYR A 609 22.98 -18.21 11.26
C TYR A 609 23.27 -17.49 12.58
N CYS A 610 24.51 -17.03 12.80
CA CYS A 610 24.88 -16.21 13.96
C CYS A 610 24.09 -14.89 13.98
N PHE A 611 23.97 -14.21 12.85
CA PHE A 611 23.16 -13.00 12.72
C PHE A 611 21.70 -13.24 13.05
N TYR A 612 21.10 -14.32 12.55
CA TYR A 612 19.71 -14.66 12.84
C TYR A 612 19.46 -14.91 14.32
N ARG A 613 20.34 -15.63 14.98
CA ARG A 613 20.25 -15.88 16.43
C ARG A 613 20.34 -14.57 17.22
N ALA A 614 21.29 -13.69 16.87
CA ALA A 614 21.43 -12.38 17.49
C ALA A 614 20.18 -11.51 17.26
N TYR A 615 19.71 -11.43 16.01
CA TYR A 615 18.48 -10.70 15.64
C TYR A 615 17.26 -11.19 16.42
N THR A 616 17.08 -12.50 16.57
CA THR A 616 15.95 -13.08 17.32
C THR A 616 16.01 -12.69 18.79
N ASN A 617 17.19 -12.71 19.41
CA ASN A 617 17.37 -12.28 20.79
C ASN A 617 17.10 -10.78 20.97
N MET A 618 17.56 -9.95 20.05
CA MET A 618 17.29 -8.51 20.08
C MET A 618 15.80 -8.20 19.94
N ARG A 619 15.10 -8.90 19.07
CA ARG A 619 13.65 -8.74 18.91
C ARG A 619 12.89 -9.11 20.18
N GLU A 620 13.31 -10.15 20.92
CA GLU A 620 12.71 -10.51 22.20
C GLU A 620 12.97 -9.44 23.26
N VAL A 621 14.14 -8.79 23.28
CA VAL A 621 14.41 -7.61 24.12
C VAL A 621 13.37 -6.52 23.86
N GLY A 622 13.16 -6.16 22.60
CA GLY A 622 12.14 -5.15 22.22
C GLY A 622 10.72 -5.53 22.67
N ARG A 623 10.36 -6.82 22.55
CA ARG A 623 9.05 -7.33 22.99
C ARG A 623 8.88 -7.19 24.50
N ASN A 624 9.89 -7.52 25.26
CA ASN A 624 9.85 -7.47 26.73
C ASN A 624 9.73 -6.02 27.22
N LEU A 625 10.45 -5.09 26.60
CA LEU A 625 10.32 -3.65 26.87
C LEU A 625 8.92 -3.10 26.51
N GLN A 626 8.35 -3.51 25.38
CA GLN A 626 6.99 -3.14 24.99
C GLN A 626 5.96 -3.63 26.02
N ARG A 627 6.12 -4.86 26.53
CA ARG A 627 5.25 -5.40 27.59
C ARG A 627 5.42 -4.63 28.89
N LEU A 628 6.66 -4.40 29.33
CA LEU A 628 6.95 -3.66 30.54
C LEU A 628 6.34 -2.26 30.51
N THR A 629 6.60 -1.48 29.45
CA THR A 629 6.06 -0.11 29.31
C THR A 629 4.55 -0.08 29.31
N THR A 630 3.90 -1.13 28.79
CA THR A 630 2.42 -1.25 28.82
C THR A 630 1.92 -1.45 30.23
N VAL A 631 2.48 -2.41 30.98
CA VAL A 631 2.06 -2.73 32.36
C VAL A 631 2.35 -1.54 33.29
N VAL A 632 3.53 -0.92 33.17
CA VAL A 632 3.90 0.26 33.96
C VAL A 632 2.96 1.44 33.71
N LYS A 633 2.65 1.73 32.44
CA LYS A 633 1.69 2.78 32.08
C LYS A 633 0.29 2.49 32.68
N GLU A 634 -0.19 1.26 32.61
CA GLU A 634 -1.48 0.87 33.19
C GLU A 634 -1.49 1.02 34.71
N HIS A 635 -0.39 0.71 35.39
CA HIS A 635 -0.23 0.87 36.84
C HIS A 635 -0.43 2.35 37.25
N ILE A 636 0.24 3.28 36.57
CA ILE A 636 0.13 4.72 36.82
C ILE A 636 -1.26 5.26 36.41
N ALA A 637 -1.78 4.85 35.24
CA ALA A 637 -3.12 5.26 34.78
C ALA A 637 -4.23 4.87 35.77
N ASN A 638 -4.05 3.73 36.49
CA ASN A 638 -4.95 3.27 37.54
C ASN A 638 -4.66 3.94 38.90
N ARG A 639 -3.76 4.93 38.97
CA ARG A 639 -3.33 5.65 40.18
C ARG A 639 -2.83 4.74 41.30
N HIS A 640 -2.15 3.64 40.95
CA HIS A 640 -1.46 2.81 41.94
C HIS A 640 -0.20 3.52 42.40
N ARG A 641 0.21 3.22 43.66
CA ARG A 641 1.35 3.90 44.29
C ARG A 641 2.68 3.54 43.62
N VAL A 642 3.54 4.55 43.45
CA VAL A 642 4.94 4.39 43.04
C VAL A 642 5.83 3.94 44.20
N TYR A 643 7.03 3.48 43.91
CA TYR A 643 7.95 2.99 44.95
C TYR A 643 8.67 4.15 45.65
N HIS A 644 8.85 3.99 46.98
CA HIS A 644 9.57 4.91 47.85
C HIS A 644 10.62 4.15 48.68
N GLY A 645 11.59 4.83 49.26
CA GLY A 645 12.60 4.23 50.14
C GLY A 645 13.57 3.28 49.42
N GLU A 646 13.84 2.14 50.00
CA GLU A 646 14.79 1.14 49.50
C GLU A 646 14.40 0.53 48.14
N PRO A 647 13.13 0.17 47.87
CA PRO A 647 12.74 -0.35 46.54
C PRO A 647 13.02 0.63 45.41
N LYS A 648 12.81 1.92 45.64
CA LYS A 648 13.12 2.99 44.67
C LYS A 648 14.61 3.04 44.37
N LYS A 649 15.47 3.08 45.42
CA LYS A 649 16.95 3.18 45.28
C LYS A 649 17.51 1.99 44.52
N ARG A 650 17.07 0.77 44.87
CA ARG A 650 17.55 -0.46 44.23
C ARG A 650 17.15 -0.57 42.78
N LEU A 651 15.90 -0.19 42.44
CA LEU A 651 15.44 -0.23 41.06
C LEU A 651 16.20 0.77 40.19
N LEU A 652 16.53 1.96 40.73
CA LEU A 652 17.39 2.93 40.04
C LEU A 652 18.82 2.44 39.85
N ALA A 653 19.42 1.82 40.86
CA ALA A 653 20.75 1.23 40.75
C ALA A 653 20.79 0.15 39.67
N LEU A 654 19.81 -0.77 39.68
CA LEU A 654 19.68 -1.81 38.67
C LEU A 654 19.55 -1.23 37.22
N ALA A 655 18.76 -0.17 37.05
CA ALA A 655 18.60 0.47 35.74
C ALA A 655 19.94 1.09 35.26
N HIS A 656 20.69 1.70 36.17
CA HIS A 656 21.99 2.28 35.88
C HIS A 656 23.04 1.22 35.54
N ASP A 657 23.06 0.09 36.26
CA ASP A 657 24.01 -1.00 35.98
C ASP A 657 23.72 -1.70 34.65
N LEU A 658 22.44 -1.82 34.27
CA LEU A 658 22.05 -2.26 32.94
C LEU A 658 22.53 -1.29 31.83
N GLN A 659 22.47 0.01 32.08
CA GLN A 659 22.99 1.00 31.16
C GLN A 659 24.51 0.91 31.02
N LYS A 660 25.23 0.77 32.12
CA LYS A 660 26.69 0.53 32.12
C LYS A 660 27.06 -0.73 31.35
N LEU A 661 26.30 -1.83 31.52
CA LEU A 661 26.54 -3.07 30.80
C LEU A 661 26.43 -2.88 29.29
N SER A 662 25.46 -2.09 28.83
CA SER A 662 25.29 -1.80 27.40
C SER A 662 26.41 -0.92 26.83
N GLN A 663 26.91 0.05 27.59
CA GLN A 663 27.97 0.99 27.19
C GLN A 663 29.38 0.38 27.27
N SER A 664 29.60 -0.59 28.17
CA SER A 664 30.90 -1.27 28.32
C SER A 664 31.38 -2.02 27.09
N ARG A 665 30.53 -2.10 26.04
CA ARG A 665 30.82 -2.70 24.73
C ARG A 665 31.41 -1.76 23.69
N GLU A 666 31.38 -0.46 23.92
CA GLU A 666 32.01 0.50 22.99
C GLU A 666 33.55 0.49 23.08
N GLY A 667 34.11 -0.25 24.06
CA GLY A 667 35.53 -0.48 24.18
C GLY A 667 35.91 -1.96 23.94
N ARG A 668 37.24 -2.27 23.80
CA ARG A 668 37.82 -3.63 23.68
C ARG A 668 37.70 -4.43 24.99
N HIS A 669 36.49 -4.58 25.53
CA HIS A 669 36.28 -5.43 26.71
C HIS A 669 36.21 -6.91 26.30
N SER A 670 36.95 -7.77 27.01
CA SER A 670 36.91 -9.20 26.77
C SER A 670 35.52 -9.77 27.11
N LEU A 671 35.13 -10.86 26.46
CA LEU A 671 33.89 -11.59 26.75
C LEU A 671 33.77 -11.96 28.22
N GLU A 672 34.91 -12.21 28.90
CA GLU A 672 34.97 -12.51 30.35
C GLU A 672 34.44 -11.35 31.19
N SER A 673 34.79 -10.10 30.85
CA SER A 673 34.31 -8.91 31.59
C SER A 673 32.80 -8.69 31.41
N VAL A 674 32.27 -8.92 30.20
CA VAL A 674 30.83 -8.83 29.95
C VAL A 674 30.06 -9.92 30.67
N SER A 675 30.56 -11.15 30.67
CA SER A 675 29.99 -12.29 31.41
C SER A 675 30.01 -12.09 32.92
N LEU A 676 31.14 -11.59 33.48
CA LEU A 676 31.26 -11.29 34.89
C LEU A 676 30.27 -10.19 35.33
N ASN A 677 30.19 -9.11 34.59
CA ASN A 677 29.25 -8.02 34.87
C ASN A 677 27.79 -8.48 34.78
N ALA A 678 27.45 -9.30 33.77
CA ALA A 678 26.13 -9.87 33.62
C ALA A 678 25.75 -10.77 34.81
N ASN A 679 26.68 -11.63 35.26
CA ASN A 679 26.48 -12.49 36.44
C ASN A 679 26.30 -11.69 37.72
N ASN A 680 27.06 -10.61 37.90
CA ASN A 680 26.91 -9.72 39.06
C ASN A 680 25.52 -9.09 39.11
N ILE A 681 25.03 -8.59 38.01
CA ILE A 681 23.66 -8.00 37.90
C ILE A 681 22.59 -9.07 38.16
N ILE A 682 22.76 -10.29 37.65
CA ILE A 682 21.83 -11.41 37.91
C ILE A 682 21.78 -11.75 39.39
N ASN A 683 22.93 -11.84 40.05
CA ASN A 683 23.01 -12.12 41.50
C ASN A 683 22.36 -11.01 42.33
N GLU A 684 22.51 -9.74 41.92
CA GLU A 684 21.81 -8.62 42.55
C GLU A 684 20.30 -8.72 42.38
N ILE A 685 19.81 -9.08 41.19
CA ILE A 685 18.37 -9.31 40.91
C ILE A 685 17.85 -10.44 41.82
N ASP A 686 18.59 -11.53 41.99
CA ASP A 686 18.23 -12.65 42.88
C ASP A 686 18.13 -12.21 44.34
N ASP A 687 19.09 -11.42 44.83
CA ASP A 687 19.03 -10.83 46.17
C ASP A 687 17.83 -9.91 46.36
N MET A 688 17.55 -9.05 45.36
CA MET A 688 16.38 -8.17 45.38
C MET A 688 15.08 -8.96 45.43
N GLN A 689 14.98 -10.04 44.66
CA GLN A 689 13.80 -10.91 44.59
C GLN A 689 13.62 -11.68 45.91
N ALA A 690 14.70 -12.23 46.49
CA ALA A 690 14.64 -12.91 47.76
C ALA A 690 14.24 -11.99 48.91
N LYS A 691 14.77 -10.76 48.95
CA LYS A 691 14.42 -9.75 49.96
C LYS A 691 12.96 -9.31 49.82
N LEU A 692 12.47 -9.12 48.61
CA LEU A 692 11.03 -8.78 48.38
C LEU A 692 10.14 -9.89 48.95
N LEU A 693 10.42 -11.15 48.64
CA LEU A 693 9.60 -12.29 49.09
C LEU A 693 9.60 -12.49 50.61
N THR A 694 10.73 -12.17 51.27
CA THR A 694 10.81 -12.25 52.73
C THR A 694 10.21 -11.06 53.44
N SER A 695 10.14 -9.89 52.82
CA SER A 695 9.69 -8.64 53.44
C SER A 695 8.27 -8.18 52.99
N ILE A 696 7.55 -9.01 52.23
CA ILE A 696 6.15 -8.71 51.81
C ILE A 696 5.27 -8.27 52.97
N SER A 697 5.50 -8.84 54.18
CA SER A 697 4.75 -8.50 55.41
C SER A 697 5.20 -7.20 56.08
N HIS A 698 6.36 -6.65 55.73
CA HIS A 698 6.97 -5.50 56.41
C HIS A 698 7.14 -4.26 55.52
N GLU A 699 7.13 -4.40 54.24
CA GLU A 699 7.19 -3.26 53.30
C GLU A 699 5.79 -2.79 52.91
N ASN A 700 5.58 -1.47 52.87
CA ASN A 700 4.30 -0.81 52.49
C ASN A 700 3.97 -0.93 50.98
N LEU A 701 4.33 -2.05 50.35
CA LEU A 701 3.99 -2.34 48.98
C LEU A 701 2.63 -3.04 48.88
N SER A 702 1.75 -2.55 47.99
CA SER A 702 0.52 -3.26 47.68
C SER A 702 0.82 -4.56 46.93
N MET A 703 -0.09 -5.53 46.94
CA MET A 703 0.04 -6.78 46.17
C MET A 703 0.39 -6.51 44.69
N ARG A 704 -0.30 -5.55 44.08
CA ARG A 704 -0.04 -5.10 42.67
C ARG A 704 1.29 -4.39 42.51
N GLY A 705 1.77 -3.67 43.55
CA GLY A 705 3.10 -3.08 43.57
C GLY A 705 4.18 -4.14 43.61
N CYS A 706 4.01 -5.22 44.42
CA CYS A 706 4.93 -6.36 44.43
C CYS A 706 4.99 -7.07 43.06
N GLU A 707 3.84 -7.31 42.44
CA GLU A 707 3.76 -7.95 41.13
C GLU A 707 4.46 -7.10 40.03
N LEU A 708 4.27 -5.79 40.05
CA LEU A 708 4.97 -4.90 39.13
C LEU A 708 6.50 -4.88 39.41
N TYR A 709 6.91 -4.87 40.68
CA TYR A 709 8.33 -4.90 41.02
C TYR A 709 8.99 -6.18 40.51
N LEU A 710 8.36 -7.34 40.69
CA LEU A 710 8.82 -8.61 40.13
C LEU A 710 8.89 -8.56 38.59
N THR A 711 7.93 -7.87 37.95
CA THR A 711 7.96 -7.69 36.50
C THR A 711 9.16 -6.86 36.04
N PHE A 712 9.54 -5.80 36.77
CA PHE A 712 10.77 -5.06 36.49
C PHE A 712 12.00 -5.95 36.64
N LEU A 713 12.11 -6.72 37.76
CA LEU A 713 13.25 -7.61 38.00
C LEU A 713 13.35 -8.70 36.91
N GLN A 714 12.23 -9.32 36.55
CA GLN A 714 12.21 -10.36 35.53
C GLN A 714 12.58 -9.78 34.15
N THR A 715 12.08 -8.58 33.80
CA THR A 715 12.46 -7.93 32.57
C THR A 715 13.93 -7.57 32.52
N ALA A 716 14.50 -7.05 33.64
CA ALA A 716 15.91 -6.75 33.73
C ALA A 716 16.78 -8.02 33.57
N ARG A 717 16.41 -9.14 34.21
CA ARG A 717 17.07 -10.44 34.06
C ARG A 717 17.08 -10.91 32.60
N GLU A 718 15.93 -10.84 31.92
CA GLU A 718 15.84 -11.22 30.53
C GLU A 718 16.70 -10.31 29.61
N LEU A 719 16.75 -9.01 29.87
CA LEU A 719 17.62 -8.08 29.16
C LEU A 719 19.10 -8.46 29.33
N VAL A 720 19.55 -8.68 30.54
CA VAL A 720 20.95 -9.08 30.84
C VAL A 720 21.34 -10.38 30.15
N ASN A 721 20.48 -11.40 30.24
CA ASN A 721 20.73 -12.70 29.61
C ASN A 721 20.82 -12.56 28.08
N ARG A 722 19.90 -11.79 27.45
CA ARG A 722 19.91 -11.59 26.03
C ARG A 722 21.10 -10.76 25.54
N TYR A 723 21.52 -9.77 26.33
CA TYR A 723 22.72 -8.99 26.05
C TYR A 723 23.97 -9.86 26.07
N ALA A 724 24.10 -10.75 27.07
CA ALA A 724 25.22 -11.69 27.14
C ALA A 724 25.26 -12.66 25.96
N ILE A 725 24.10 -13.23 25.57
CA ILE A 725 23.99 -14.11 24.39
C ILE A 725 24.39 -13.38 23.10
N VAL A 726 23.92 -12.14 22.92
CA VAL A 726 24.25 -11.34 21.72
C VAL A 726 25.75 -11.01 21.70
N ALA A 727 26.37 -10.78 22.86
CA ALA A 727 27.82 -10.59 22.98
C ALA A 727 28.62 -11.81 22.49
N VAL A 728 28.22 -12.99 22.95
CA VAL A 728 28.86 -14.25 22.52
C VAL A 728 28.71 -14.44 21.01
N LEU A 729 27.52 -14.25 20.47
CA LEU A 729 27.26 -14.39 19.02
C LEU A 729 28.03 -13.39 18.17
N GLN A 730 28.21 -12.17 18.66
CA GLN A 730 29.03 -11.15 17.98
C GLN A 730 30.52 -11.57 17.96
N GLN A 731 31.03 -12.09 19.04
CA GLN A 731 32.41 -12.58 19.10
C GLN A 731 32.58 -13.80 18.19
N GLU A 732 31.67 -14.77 18.26
CA GLU A 732 31.68 -15.96 17.39
C GLU A 732 31.73 -15.58 15.93
N LEU A 733 30.93 -14.58 15.50
CA LEU A 733 30.95 -14.10 14.12
C LEU A 733 32.26 -13.39 13.77
N ASN A 734 32.82 -12.58 14.66
CA ASN A 734 34.10 -11.92 14.44
C ASN A 734 35.23 -12.95 14.26
N ASP A 735 35.30 -13.95 15.16
CA ASP A 735 36.30 -15.01 15.10
C ASP A 735 36.21 -15.85 13.82
N LEU A 736 34.98 -16.14 13.36
CA LEU A 736 34.76 -16.82 12.09
C LEU A 736 35.26 -16.00 10.88
N CYS A 737 34.99 -14.70 10.88
CA CYS A 737 35.45 -13.82 9.78
C CYS A 737 36.96 -13.61 9.79
N ASP A 738 37.59 -13.52 10.99
CA ASP A 738 39.03 -13.30 11.13
C ASP A 738 39.82 -14.55 10.71
N LYS A 739 39.37 -15.76 11.08
CA LYS A 739 39.97 -17.04 10.63
C LYS A 739 39.94 -17.17 9.11
N ASN A 740 38.81 -16.79 8.48
CA ASN A 740 38.70 -16.83 7.02
C ASN A 740 39.65 -15.84 6.33
N ALA A 741 39.84 -14.65 6.92
CA ALA A 741 40.80 -13.68 6.41
C ALA A 741 42.22 -14.19 6.47
N GLU A 742 42.60 -14.91 7.54
CA GLU A 742 43.92 -15.55 7.71
C GLU A 742 44.12 -16.70 6.69
N GLU A 743 43.11 -17.57 6.50
CA GLU A 743 43.15 -18.65 5.50
C GLU A 743 43.31 -18.12 4.08
N LEU A 744 42.54 -17.07 3.73
CA LEU A 744 42.63 -16.42 2.41
C LEU A 744 43.97 -15.70 2.17
N ALA A 745 44.53 -15.12 3.25
CA ALA A 745 45.88 -14.51 3.20
C ALA A 745 46.93 -15.58 3.00
N HIS A 746 46.78 -16.73 3.67
CA HIS A 746 47.71 -17.86 3.53
C HIS A 746 47.61 -18.51 2.15
N GLU A 747 46.42 -18.68 1.57
CA GLU A 747 46.23 -19.15 0.20
C GLU A 747 46.85 -18.19 -0.85
N LYS A 748 46.63 -16.88 -0.68
CA LYS A 748 47.23 -15.87 -1.54
C LYS A 748 48.75 -15.83 -1.44
N ALA A 749 49.31 -15.99 -0.24
CA ALA A 749 50.75 -16.09 -0.03
C ALA A 749 51.31 -17.35 -0.70
N LYS A 750 50.57 -18.48 -0.63
CA LYS A 750 50.96 -19.74 -1.30
C LYS A 750 50.89 -19.65 -2.81
N ALA A 751 49.84 -18.97 -3.34
CA ALA A 751 49.69 -18.70 -4.78
C ALA A 751 50.74 -17.74 -5.33
N VAL A 752 51.32 -16.85 -4.50
CA VAL A 752 52.45 -15.96 -4.88
C VAL A 752 53.77 -16.71 -4.86
N LEU A 753 53.88 -17.78 -4.10
CA LEU A 753 55.10 -18.63 -4.00
C LEU A 753 55.12 -19.74 -5.04
N GLU A 754 54.02 -20.06 -5.73
CA GLU A 754 54.01 -20.95 -6.88
C GLU A 754 54.29 -20.13 -8.15
N PRO A 755 55.33 -20.49 -8.94
CA PRO A 755 55.60 -19.79 -10.20
C PRO A 755 54.41 -19.94 -11.14
N PRO A 756 54.06 -18.91 -11.93
CA PRO A 756 52.89 -18.95 -12.80
C PRO A 756 53.06 -20.11 -13.78
N ILE A 757 52.13 -21.06 -13.74
CA ILE A 757 52.03 -22.14 -14.74
C ILE A 757 51.89 -21.45 -16.10
N ALA A 758 52.88 -21.62 -16.99
CA ALA A 758 52.86 -21.05 -18.31
C ALA A 758 51.53 -21.42 -19.02
N PRO A 759 50.84 -20.48 -19.67
CA PRO A 759 49.59 -20.77 -20.33
C PRO A 759 49.84 -21.82 -21.43
N ALA A 760 49.07 -22.93 -21.34
CA ALA A 760 49.09 -23.98 -22.33
C ALA A 760 48.89 -23.37 -23.73
N PRO A 761 49.66 -23.76 -24.75
CA PRO A 761 49.60 -23.17 -26.08
C PRO A 761 48.18 -23.31 -26.64
N LYS A 762 47.59 -22.20 -27.05
CA LYS A 762 46.27 -22.16 -27.70
C LYS A 762 46.28 -23.09 -28.90
N ARG A 763 45.68 -24.27 -28.80
CA ARG A 763 45.44 -25.15 -29.94
C ARG A 763 44.55 -24.42 -30.93
N SER A 764 45.03 -24.20 -32.14
CA SER A 764 44.28 -23.57 -33.22
C SER A 764 43.11 -24.46 -33.61
N ALA A 765 41.97 -23.84 -34.01
CA ALA A 765 40.76 -24.54 -34.43
C ALA A 765 41.00 -25.62 -35.53
N SER A 766 42.10 -25.55 -36.25
CA SER A 766 42.51 -26.54 -37.26
C SER A 766 42.97 -27.87 -36.66
N SER A 767 43.46 -27.89 -35.40
CA SER A 767 43.87 -29.14 -34.73
C SER A 767 42.72 -29.92 -34.11
N LEU A 768 41.61 -29.24 -33.78
CA LEU A 768 40.37 -29.85 -33.29
C LEU A 768 39.58 -30.56 -34.40
N LEU A 769 39.63 -30.06 -35.64
CA LEU A 769 39.00 -30.68 -36.81
C LEU A 769 39.70 -31.97 -37.27
N LYS A 770 41.00 -32.14 -37.00
CA LYS A 770 41.77 -33.36 -37.30
C LYS A 770 41.57 -34.48 -36.25
N ALA A 771 41.13 -34.17 -35.06
CA ALA A 771 40.86 -35.17 -34.00
C ALA A 771 39.46 -35.83 -34.10
N LEU A 772 38.59 -35.28 -34.91
CA LEU A 772 37.21 -35.75 -35.11
C LEU A 772 37.06 -36.59 -36.39
N HIS A 773 37.90 -37.51 -36.73
CA HIS A 773 37.78 -38.47 -37.85
C HIS A 773 36.42 -38.47 -38.58
N LEU A 774 36.10 -37.37 -39.26
CA LEU A 774 34.98 -37.30 -40.20
C LEU A 774 35.55 -37.29 -41.62
N THR A 775 35.73 -38.47 -42.20
CA THR A 775 35.95 -38.64 -43.66
C THR A 775 34.68 -38.32 -44.41
N PRO A 776 34.71 -37.52 -45.48
CA PRO A 776 33.52 -37.30 -46.30
C PRO A 776 33.25 -38.54 -47.13
N GLY A 777 32.09 -39.21 -46.88
CA GLY A 777 31.56 -40.22 -47.75
C GLY A 777 31.13 -39.65 -49.08
N LYS A 778 31.61 -40.27 -50.20
CA LYS A 778 31.17 -39.98 -51.58
C LYS A 778 29.69 -40.34 -51.77
N PRO A 779 28.96 -39.59 -52.60
CA PRO A 779 27.56 -39.88 -52.91
C PRO A 779 27.42 -41.07 -53.84
N GLN A 780 26.46 -41.96 -53.55
CA GLN A 780 25.69 -42.73 -54.52
C GLN A 780 24.21 -42.43 -54.32
#